data_cf09eee838b4886b720c5b5a1316fc43
#
_entry.id   cf09eee838b4886b720c5b5a1316fc43
#
_cell.length_a   1.000
_cell.length_b   1.000
_cell.length_c   1.000
_cell.angle_alpha   90.00
_cell.angle_beta   90.00
_cell.angle_gamma   90.00
#
_symmetry.space_group_name_H-M   'P 1'
#
loop_
_entity.id
_entity.type
_entity.pdbx_description
1 polymer ?
#
loop_
_entity_poly.entity_id
_entity_poly.type
_entity_poly.pdbx_seq_one_letter_code
_entity_poly.pdbx_strand_id
1 'polypeptide(L)'
;MRRANLLILISLIAAPAVAQRINIPAEVTDEAALPRVMPRFAKAVIAFQQADQSPDPASLSRAQLVAGLYSDALASLGKLRAPLVNDPSPRVRARYLEYVLYARSRLTAIKTKTAFQGAYRETFHALISPLDNKTSALAVNHLSFDNLSQASQALEQDLAELKGKCAISPAESFKLISDYNEREVYRAFGSTSAELIAEDDARRYIIQKDVMAAMPDGGSICALIVRPRDRPKLPALLQFTIYYDQVTLLRDARRSASNDYVGVIGLVRGKGCSRGEIVPYEHDGADAAKLVDWIAAQPWSDGKIGMFGGSYSGFTPWAAAKQHPQALKSIMVGAPVAPGIDVPMEGNVVWNFIYPWPFYTTTNKALNDEVYYDRARWAKLDHDWYASGRPYRDLEKIDGTPNPIFDRWISHPAYDAYWHSMIPYKEEFSRISIPVLQTAGYYYGGPGAAVYYLSQHVKYRPDAEHYLIIGPYDHLMAQRGTANPDGDVDTISGYTIDAAAKIDLTEVRYRWFDYTLKGGAKPAILADKINYEVTGANVWKHAPSLAAMATEAARYFLSADLAGFPDDAYRLGTAATAAAIPLSVDLAERRDVDAQTPGGGVQDKALDSSNGLVFVSEPLAKATEMSGLFSGHLEFTANKSDFDFQVSLYELSPAGDYFQLAPYWSRTSYVQDLSRRNLLVPGRRESLDFRSSRLMSRQLQAGSRLVAVLSIVKEPGREINYGTGKEVIDESTSDATTPLQITWFGGSYLDLPVHR
;
A
#
# COMPACT_ATOMS: atom_id res chain seq x y z
N MET A 1 -50.14 -61.64 -1.69
CA MET A 1 -50.61 -60.31 -1.21
C MET A 1 -49.46 -59.58 -0.54
N ARG A 2 -48.78 -58.70 -1.26
CA ARG A 2 -47.80 -57.74 -0.69
C ARG A 2 -48.08 -56.40 -1.38
N ARG A 3 -48.53 -55.41 -0.60
CA ARG A 3 -48.80 -54.05 -1.04
C ARG A 3 -47.46 -53.32 -1.17
N ALA A 4 -47.19 -52.80 -2.33
CA ALA A 4 -46.09 -51.85 -2.56
C ALA A 4 -46.57 -50.43 -2.21
N ASN A 5 -45.91 -49.78 -1.25
CA ASN A 5 -46.12 -48.37 -0.97
C ASN A 5 -45.21 -47.55 -1.90
N LEU A 6 -45.83 -46.78 -2.76
CA LEU A 6 -45.20 -45.81 -3.64
C LEU A 6 -44.99 -44.49 -2.83
N LEU A 7 -43.73 -44.21 -2.45
CA LEU A 7 -43.37 -42.91 -1.88
C LEU A 7 -43.18 -41.92 -3.04
N ILE A 8 -44.10 -40.99 -3.15
CA ILE A 8 -43.95 -39.79 -4.04
C ILE A 8 -43.03 -38.80 -3.34
N LEU A 9 -41.79 -38.66 -3.84
CA LEU A 9 -40.88 -37.58 -3.48
C LEU A 9 -41.40 -36.30 -4.17
N ILE A 10 -42.01 -35.40 -3.40
CA ILE A 10 -42.29 -34.02 -3.84
C ILE A 10 -40.97 -33.24 -3.69
N SER A 11 -40.25 -33.04 -4.80
CA SER A 11 -39.19 -32.09 -4.87
C SER A 11 -39.76 -30.66 -4.79
N LEU A 12 -39.63 -30.04 -3.63
CA LEU A 12 -39.81 -28.58 -3.50
C LEU A 12 -38.73 -27.90 -4.32
N ILE A 13 -39.06 -27.45 -5.53
CA ILE A 13 -38.29 -26.49 -6.27
C ILE A 13 -38.40 -25.17 -5.49
N ALA A 14 -37.40 -24.80 -4.73
CA ALA A 14 -37.28 -23.46 -4.16
C ALA A 14 -37.28 -22.47 -5.33
N ALA A 15 -38.33 -21.67 -5.45
CA ALA A 15 -38.33 -20.54 -6.36
C ALA A 15 -37.16 -19.62 -6.01
N PRO A 16 -36.40 -19.06 -6.99
CA PRO A 16 -35.37 -18.10 -6.71
C PRO A 16 -35.98 -16.96 -5.93
N ALA A 17 -35.42 -16.64 -4.75
CA ALA A 17 -35.82 -15.49 -3.98
C ALA A 17 -35.66 -14.26 -4.91
N VAL A 18 -36.77 -13.63 -5.26
CA VAL A 18 -36.76 -12.36 -5.98
C VAL A 18 -36.00 -11.40 -5.08
N ALA A 19 -34.80 -10.97 -5.51
CA ALA A 19 -33.99 -10.04 -4.75
C ALA A 19 -34.86 -8.80 -4.48
N GLN A 20 -35.16 -8.55 -3.20
CA GLN A 20 -35.98 -7.41 -2.79
C GLN A 20 -35.28 -6.13 -3.25
N ARG A 21 -36.01 -5.24 -3.93
CA ARG A 21 -35.51 -3.97 -4.43
C ARG A 21 -36.29 -2.81 -3.83
N ILE A 22 -35.57 -1.72 -3.57
CA ILE A 22 -36.12 -0.49 -3.02
C ILE A 22 -36.21 0.54 -4.14
N ASN A 23 -37.39 1.10 -4.36
CA ASN A 23 -37.56 2.15 -5.37
C ASN A 23 -36.83 3.41 -4.95
N ILE A 24 -36.06 3.99 -5.87
CA ILE A 24 -35.40 5.26 -5.67
C ILE A 24 -36.18 6.40 -6.28
N PRO A 25 -36.28 7.56 -5.60
CA PRO A 25 -36.88 8.75 -6.20
C PRO A 25 -36.12 9.19 -7.44
N ALA A 26 -36.80 9.60 -8.49
CA ALA A 26 -36.21 10.04 -9.74
C ALA A 26 -35.22 11.21 -9.54
N GLU A 27 -35.51 12.07 -8.56
CA GLU A 27 -34.67 13.24 -8.24
C GLU A 27 -33.43 12.91 -7.41
N VAL A 28 -33.13 11.65 -7.07
CA VAL A 28 -31.99 11.27 -6.22
C VAL A 28 -30.65 11.59 -6.90
N THR A 29 -30.62 11.63 -8.24
CA THR A 29 -29.43 11.99 -9.01
C THR A 29 -29.26 13.51 -9.23
N ASP A 30 -30.20 14.32 -8.76
CA ASP A 30 -30.09 15.79 -8.74
C ASP A 30 -29.56 16.24 -7.38
N GLU A 31 -28.34 16.73 -7.35
CA GLU A 31 -27.67 17.17 -6.12
C GLU A 31 -28.48 18.26 -5.37
N ALA A 32 -29.10 19.20 -6.09
CA ALA A 32 -29.91 20.24 -5.49
C ALA A 32 -31.19 19.72 -4.82
N ALA A 33 -31.68 18.53 -5.24
CA ALA A 33 -32.85 17.90 -4.66
C ALA A 33 -32.54 17.04 -3.43
N LEU A 34 -31.29 16.61 -3.24
CA LEU A 34 -30.88 15.68 -2.17
C LEU A 34 -31.36 16.09 -0.76
N PRO A 35 -31.24 17.34 -0.31
CA PRO A 35 -31.70 17.73 1.04
C PRO A 35 -33.21 17.47 1.27
N ARG A 36 -33.98 17.48 0.21
CA ARG A 36 -35.45 17.22 0.24
C ARG A 36 -35.77 15.74 0.06
N VAL A 37 -35.02 15.06 -0.80
CA VAL A 37 -35.31 13.67 -1.23
C VAL A 37 -34.80 12.66 -0.24
N MET A 38 -33.52 12.81 0.21
CA MET A 38 -32.83 11.84 1.04
C MET A 38 -33.53 11.56 2.40
N PRO A 39 -34.08 12.55 3.13
CA PRO A 39 -34.82 12.26 4.35
C PRO A 39 -36.04 11.38 4.15
N ARG A 40 -36.77 11.54 3.01
CA ARG A 40 -37.92 10.70 2.65
C ARG A 40 -37.50 9.29 2.24
N PHE A 41 -36.42 9.21 1.43
CA PHE A 41 -35.86 7.94 1.02
C PHE A 41 -35.36 7.12 2.23
N ALA A 42 -34.62 7.75 3.16
CA ALA A 42 -34.18 7.09 4.39
C ALA A 42 -35.33 6.55 5.24
N LYS A 43 -36.47 7.30 5.36
CA LYS A 43 -37.67 6.80 6.05
C LYS A 43 -38.28 5.58 5.37
N ALA A 44 -38.29 5.55 4.03
CA ALA A 44 -38.78 4.39 3.27
C ALA A 44 -37.87 3.16 3.48
N VAL A 45 -36.54 3.35 3.50
CA VAL A 45 -35.58 2.28 3.77
C VAL A 45 -35.69 1.75 5.19
N ILE A 46 -35.89 2.61 6.20
CA ILE A 46 -36.14 2.19 7.60
C ILE A 46 -37.39 1.34 7.69
N ALA A 47 -38.51 1.79 7.08
CA ALA A 47 -39.77 1.04 7.09
C ALA A 47 -39.68 -0.32 6.39
N PHE A 48 -38.91 -0.39 5.29
CA PHE A 48 -38.64 -1.63 4.57
C PHE A 48 -37.88 -2.64 5.45
N GLN A 49 -36.84 -2.20 6.17
CA GLN A 49 -36.06 -3.06 7.05
C GLN A 49 -36.82 -3.56 8.29
N GLN A 50 -37.73 -2.75 8.84
CA GLN A 50 -38.54 -3.16 9.99
C GLN A 50 -39.44 -4.32 9.66
N ALA A 51 -39.80 -4.50 8.38
CA ALA A 51 -40.60 -5.63 7.90
C ALA A 51 -39.76 -6.92 7.72
N ASP A 52 -38.43 -6.84 7.59
CA ASP A 52 -37.55 -7.94 7.19
C ASP A 52 -36.43 -8.24 8.22
N GLN A 53 -36.79 -8.49 9.47
CA GLN A 53 -35.90 -8.99 10.57
C GLN A 53 -34.52 -8.39 10.74
N SER A 54 -34.38 -7.52 11.74
CA SER A 54 -33.13 -7.00 12.37
C SER A 54 -32.11 -6.30 11.46
N PRO A 55 -32.31 -4.99 11.20
CA PRO A 55 -31.31 -4.19 10.52
C PRO A 55 -30.02 -4.11 11.31
N ASP A 56 -28.87 -4.10 10.58
CA ASP A 56 -27.58 -3.74 11.18
C ASP A 56 -27.73 -2.38 11.90
N PRO A 57 -27.43 -2.31 13.22
CA PRO A 57 -27.66 -1.09 13.99
C PRO A 57 -26.86 0.12 13.49
N ALA A 58 -25.70 -0.08 12.82
CA ALA A 58 -24.90 1.01 12.25
C ALA A 58 -25.63 1.63 11.06
N SER A 59 -26.06 0.82 10.09
CA SER A 59 -26.84 1.25 8.93
C SER A 59 -28.17 1.91 9.35
N LEU A 60 -28.84 1.33 10.33
CA LEU A 60 -30.10 1.90 10.87
C LEU A 60 -29.86 3.28 11.47
N SER A 61 -28.80 3.47 12.27
CA SER A 61 -28.53 4.77 12.89
C SER A 61 -28.25 5.86 11.86
N ARG A 62 -27.52 5.54 10.77
CA ARG A 62 -27.25 6.49 9.67
C ARG A 62 -28.53 6.85 8.92
N ALA A 63 -29.38 5.87 8.64
CA ALA A 63 -30.68 6.13 8.03
C ALA A 63 -31.59 7.01 8.92
N GLN A 64 -31.56 6.79 10.23
CA GLN A 64 -32.30 7.62 11.19
C GLN A 64 -31.75 9.06 11.24
N LEU A 65 -30.41 9.25 11.15
CA LEU A 65 -29.80 10.59 11.06
C LEU A 65 -30.27 11.34 9.82
N VAL A 66 -30.23 10.70 8.65
CA VAL A 66 -30.69 11.28 7.38
C VAL A 66 -32.18 11.56 7.40
N ALA A 67 -32.96 10.70 8.03
CA ALA A 67 -34.43 10.89 8.20
C ALA A 67 -34.80 12.02 9.18
N GLY A 68 -33.82 12.59 9.91
CA GLY A 68 -34.03 13.60 10.94
C GLY A 68 -34.59 13.03 12.27
N LEU A 69 -34.53 11.72 12.47
CA LEU A 69 -34.97 11.00 13.66
C LEU A 69 -33.85 10.94 14.72
N TYR A 70 -33.37 12.10 15.17
CA TYR A 70 -32.15 12.21 15.98
C TYR A 70 -32.24 11.50 17.33
N SER A 71 -33.42 11.43 17.95
CA SER A 71 -33.65 10.69 19.20
C SER A 71 -33.46 9.20 19.01
N ASP A 72 -34.06 8.66 17.93
CA ASP A 72 -33.96 7.23 17.60
C ASP A 72 -32.55 6.86 17.18
N ALA A 73 -31.87 7.74 16.41
CA ALA A 73 -30.49 7.59 16.03
C ALA A 73 -29.57 7.51 17.27
N LEU A 74 -29.79 8.37 18.28
CA LEU A 74 -29.02 8.32 19.53
C LEU A 74 -29.28 7.03 20.33
N ALA A 75 -30.50 6.48 20.29
CA ALA A 75 -30.80 5.19 20.93
C ALA A 75 -30.09 4.04 20.20
N SER A 76 -30.07 4.03 18.87
CA SER A 76 -29.34 3.05 18.06
C SER A 76 -27.84 3.15 18.24
N LEU A 77 -27.27 4.35 18.18
CA LEU A 77 -25.85 4.64 18.44
C LEU A 77 -25.44 4.27 19.88
N GLY A 78 -26.34 4.48 20.84
CA GLY A 78 -26.11 4.08 22.25
C GLY A 78 -25.94 2.57 22.37
N LYS A 79 -26.76 1.77 21.71
CA LYS A 79 -26.63 0.29 21.66
C LYS A 79 -25.29 -0.12 21.01
N LEU A 80 -24.93 0.50 19.89
CA LEU A 80 -23.65 0.24 19.21
C LEU A 80 -22.44 0.57 20.11
N ARG A 81 -22.49 1.71 20.78
CA ARG A 81 -21.36 2.20 21.58
C ARG A 81 -21.22 1.57 22.95
N ALA A 82 -22.31 1.01 23.53
CA ALA A 82 -22.27 0.43 24.86
C ALA A 82 -21.13 -0.58 25.08
N PRO A 83 -20.86 -1.55 24.18
CA PRO A 83 -19.74 -2.46 24.31
C PRO A 83 -18.37 -1.80 24.04
N LEU A 84 -18.32 -0.64 23.38
CA LEU A 84 -17.10 -0.02 22.89
C LEU A 84 -16.50 0.99 23.89
N VAL A 85 -17.30 1.53 24.81
CA VAL A 85 -16.89 2.64 25.70
C VAL A 85 -15.69 2.27 26.59
N ASN A 86 -15.61 1.02 27.04
CA ASN A 86 -14.56 0.52 27.91
C ASN A 86 -13.58 -0.41 27.19
N ASP A 87 -13.61 -0.43 25.86
CA ASP A 87 -12.67 -1.25 25.08
C ASP A 87 -11.22 -0.78 25.32
N PRO A 88 -10.25 -1.69 25.48
CA PRO A 88 -8.86 -1.32 25.68
C PRO A 88 -8.28 -0.51 24.50
N SER A 89 -8.80 -0.69 23.29
CA SER A 89 -8.36 0.05 22.10
C SER A 89 -8.97 1.46 22.05
N PRO A 90 -8.15 2.52 22.02
CA PRO A 90 -8.64 3.89 21.82
C PRO A 90 -9.40 4.07 20.50
N ARG A 91 -9.00 3.32 19.46
CA ARG A 91 -9.67 3.30 18.16
C ARG A 91 -11.11 2.81 18.28
N VAL A 92 -11.32 1.72 19.00
CA VAL A 92 -12.66 1.17 19.24
C VAL A 92 -13.50 2.15 20.05
N ARG A 93 -12.93 2.78 21.08
CA ARG A 93 -13.63 3.80 21.89
C ARG A 93 -14.02 5.05 21.09
N ALA A 94 -13.25 5.43 20.08
CA ALA A 94 -13.52 6.60 19.23
C ALA A 94 -14.64 6.37 18.20
N ARG A 95 -14.97 5.12 17.85
CA ARG A 95 -15.97 4.80 16.81
C ARG A 95 -17.32 5.44 17.07
N TYR A 96 -17.92 5.98 16.02
CA TYR A 96 -19.27 6.59 15.99
C TYR A 96 -19.43 7.87 16.83
N LEU A 97 -18.35 8.44 17.38
CA LEU A 97 -18.44 9.68 18.17
C LEU A 97 -18.91 10.86 17.32
N GLU A 98 -18.52 10.95 16.06
CA GLU A 98 -18.94 11.96 15.09
C GLU A 98 -20.47 11.97 14.90
N TYR A 99 -21.08 10.80 14.78
CA TYR A 99 -22.52 10.67 14.62
C TYR A 99 -23.29 10.97 15.90
N VAL A 100 -22.74 10.57 17.06
CA VAL A 100 -23.32 10.92 18.38
C VAL A 100 -23.25 12.42 18.58
N LEU A 101 -22.12 13.04 18.26
CA LEU A 101 -21.90 14.49 18.36
C LEU A 101 -22.89 15.25 17.45
N TYR A 102 -23.01 14.82 16.18
CA TYR A 102 -23.97 15.42 15.25
C TYR A 102 -25.40 15.31 15.74
N ALA A 103 -25.86 14.10 16.10
CA ALA A 103 -27.22 13.86 16.55
C ALA A 103 -27.59 14.68 17.80
N ARG A 104 -26.69 14.70 18.80
CA ARG A 104 -26.90 15.51 20.04
C ARG A 104 -26.95 17.00 19.73
N SER A 105 -26.05 17.49 18.88
CA SER A 105 -26.02 18.91 18.50
C SER A 105 -27.31 19.32 17.78
N ARG A 106 -27.81 18.48 16.84
CA ARG A 106 -29.12 18.71 16.18
C ARG A 106 -30.27 18.73 17.17
N LEU A 107 -30.31 17.76 18.07
CA LEU A 107 -31.37 17.64 19.06
C LEU A 107 -31.33 18.80 20.06
N THR A 108 -30.15 19.22 20.51
CA THR A 108 -29.98 20.39 21.37
C THR A 108 -30.44 21.67 20.67
N ALA A 109 -29.99 21.90 19.43
CA ALA A 109 -30.39 23.06 18.65
C ALA A 109 -31.92 23.18 18.48
N ILE A 110 -32.60 22.04 18.23
CA ILE A 110 -34.05 21.99 18.13
C ILE A 110 -34.74 22.32 19.47
N LYS A 111 -34.25 21.71 20.58
CA LYS A 111 -34.84 21.90 21.91
C LYS A 111 -34.64 23.33 22.44
N THR A 112 -33.49 23.89 22.24
CA THR A 112 -33.13 25.23 22.73
C THR A 112 -33.46 26.35 21.75
N LYS A 113 -33.89 26.00 20.53
CA LYS A 113 -34.14 26.94 19.42
C LYS A 113 -32.90 27.82 19.09
N THR A 114 -31.72 27.24 19.21
CA THR A 114 -30.45 27.90 18.91
C THR A 114 -29.89 27.46 17.57
N ALA A 115 -28.91 28.19 17.03
CA ALA A 115 -28.18 27.78 15.84
C ALA A 115 -27.39 26.49 16.11
N PHE A 116 -27.27 25.64 15.10
CA PHE A 116 -26.52 24.37 15.20
C PHE A 116 -25.10 24.55 15.74
N GLN A 117 -24.38 25.56 15.30
CA GLN A 117 -22.97 25.78 15.70
C GLN A 117 -22.81 26.05 17.21
N GLY A 118 -23.75 26.74 17.86
CA GLY A 118 -23.73 26.91 19.31
C GLY A 118 -23.95 25.60 20.06
N ALA A 119 -24.97 24.82 19.64
CA ALA A 119 -25.23 23.51 20.19
C ALA A 119 -24.09 22.51 19.92
N TYR A 120 -23.43 22.62 18.77
CA TYR A 120 -22.26 21.81 18.43
C TYR A 120 -21.08 22.09 19.36
N ARG A 121 -20.76 23.34 19.62
CA ARG A 121 -19.70 23.74 20.57
C ARG A 121 -19.95 23.18 21.97
N GLU A 122 -21.16 23.34 22.49
CA GLU A 122 -21.52 22.80 23.81
C GLU A 122 -21.39 21.27 23.85
N THR A 123 -21.90 20.59 22.83
CA THR A 123 -21.86 19.13 22.75
C THR A 123 -20.46 18.60 22.57
N PHE A 124 -19.60 19.29 21.79
CA PHE A 124 -18.19 18.96 21.61
C PHE A 124 -17.47 18.98 22.96
N HIS A 125 -17.57 20.05 23.74
CA HIS A 125 -16.95 20.13 25.06
C HIS A 125 -17.44 19.04 25.99
N ALA A 126 -18.72 18.72 25.98
CA ALA A 126 -19.28 17.68 26.82
C ALA A 126 -18.82 16.25 26.45
N LEU A 127 -18.56 15.97 25.16
CA LEU A 127 -18.23 14.63 24.67
C LEU A 127 -16.74 14.40 24.46
N ILE A 128 -16.00 15.38 23.91
CA ILE A 128 -14.62 15.21 23.47
C ILE A 128 -13.65 15.63 24.56
N SER A 129 -13.89 16.73 25.27
CA SER A 129 -12.98 17.25 26.30
C SER A 129 -12.67 16.24 27.43
N PRO A 130 -13.61 15.38 27.89
CA PRO A 130 -13.35 14.38 28.94
C PRO A 130 -12.54 13.16 28.48
N LEU A 131 -12.39 12.94 27.16
CA LEU A 131 -11.68 11.77 26.63
C LEU A 131 -10.20 11.82 27.01
N ASP A 132 -9.60 10.63 27.16
CA ASP A 132 -8.14 10.50 27.24
C ASP A 132 -7.47 10.96 25.94
N ASN A 133 -6.17 11.30 26.00
CA ASN A 133 -5.46 11.89 24.86
C ASN A 133 -5.47 10.99 23.64
N LYS A 134 -5.31 9.67 23.78
CA LYS A 134 -5.31 8.72 22.64
C LYS A 134 -6.66 8.66 21.96
N THR A 135 -7.73 8.53 22.74
CA THR A 135 -9.10 8.47 22.22
C THR A 135 -9.50 9.81 21.58
N SER A 136 -9.15 10.95 22.20
CA SER A 136 -9.42 12.27 21.65
C SER A 136 -8.68 12.49 20.31
N ALA A 137 -7.38 12.16 20.26
CA ALA A 137 -6.59 12.32 19.02
C ALA A 137 -7.16 11.54 17.84
N LEU A 138 -7.79 10.38 18.08
CA LEU A 138 -8.48 9.61 17.06
C LEU A 138 -9.86 10.18 16.73
N ALA A 139 -10.64 10.56 17.75
CA ALA A 139 -11.96 11.14 17.55
C ALA A 139 -11.92 12.43 16.73
N VAL A 140 -10.98 13.33 17.01
CA VAL A 140 -10.89 14.63 16.30
C VAL A 140 -10.51 14.46 14.82
N ASN A 141 -9.87 13.37 14.41
CA ASN A 141 -9.63 13.10 13.00
C ASN A 141 -10.94 12.88 12.23
N HIS A 142 -11.94 12.22 12.85
CA HIS A 142 -13.27 12.03 12.29
C HIS A 142 -14.17 13.28 12.40
N LEU A 143 -13.67 14.37 12.99
CA LEU A 143 -14.39 15.65 13.09
C LEU A 143 -13.81 16.71 12.16
N SER A 144 -12.71 16.42 11.46
CA SER A 144 -12.06 17.37 10.57
C SER A 144 -12.94 17.70 9.36
N PHE A 145 -13.05 19.00 9.04
CA PHE A 145 -13.74 19.47 7.85
C PHE A 145 -13.06 19.00 6.56
N ASP A 146 -11.79 18.69 6.62
CA ASP A 146 -11.02 18.17 5.46
C ASP A 146 -11.59 16.85 4.91
N ASN A 147 -12.31 16.09 5.73
CA ASN A 147 -12.99 14.85 5.30
C ASN A 147 -14.16 15.12 4.35
N LEU A 148 -14.67 16.35 4.26
CA LEU A 148 -15.81 16.72 3.42
C LEU A 148 -15.54 16.45 1.93
N SER A 149 -14.33 16.70 1.45
CA SER A 149 -13.97 16.47 0.04
C SER A 149 -14.10 14.99 -0.32
N GLN A 150 -13.54 14.12 0.49
CA GLN A 150 -13.61 12.66 0.28
C GLN A 150 -15.04 12.14 0.36
N ALA A 151 -15.81 12.57 1.36
CA ALA A 151 -17.22 12.19 1.50
C ALA A 151 -18.08 12.68 0.32
N SER A 152 -17.76 13.87 -0.24
CA SER A 152 -18.44 14.39 -1.42
C SER A 152 -18.13 13.56 -2.66
N GLN A 153 -16.87 13.19 -2.89
CA GLN A 153 -16.47 12.34 -4.02
C GLN A 153 -17.12 10.95 -3.96
N ALA A 154 -17.17 10.34 -2.77
CA ALA A 154 -17.84 9.04 -2.59
C ALA A 154 -19.31 9.11 -2.97
N LEU A 155 -20.02 10.15 -2.50
CA LEU A 155 -21.43 10.35 -2.86
C LEU A 155 -21.62 10.64 -4.36
N GLU A 156 -20.79 11.47 -4.98
CA GLU A 156 -20.82 11.75 -6.42
C GLU A 156 -20.67 10.46 -7.25
N GLN A 157 -19.76 9.57 -6.84
CA GLN A 157 -19.60 8.27 -7.48
C GLN A 157 -20.87 7.41 -7.35
N ASP A 158 -21.46 7.32 -6.17
CA ASP A 158 -22.71 6.59 -5.96
C ASP A 158 -23.83 7.14 -6.84
N LEU A 159 -23.99 8.48 -6.91
CA LEU A 159 -25.01 9.10 -7.72
C LEU A 159 -24.80 8.83 -9.23
N ALA A 160 -23.54 8.76 -9.68
CA ALA A 160 -23.23 8.40 -11.06
C ALA A 160 -23.61 6.94 -11.38
N GLU A 161 -23.34 6.01 -10.45
CA GLU A 161 -23.69 4.58 -10.58
C GLU A 161 -25.20 4.33 -10.56
N LEU A 162 -25.97 5.23 -9.94
CA LEU A 162 -27.43 5.13 -9.87
C LEU A 162 -28.17 5.73 -11.07
N LYS A 163 -27.45 6.43 -11.94
CA LYS A 163 -28.04 7.09 -13.11
C LYS A 163 -28.78 6.11 -14.00
N GLY A 164 -30.10 6.35 -14.20
CA GLY A 164 -30.98 5.48 -14.99
C GLY A 164 -31.57 4.27 -14.25
N LYS A 165 -31.22 4.03 -12.98
CA LYS A 165 -31.87 3.00 -12.16
C LYS A 165 -33.18 3.53 -11.54
N CYS A 166 -34.22 2.69 -11.53
CA CYS A 166 -35.50 2.99 -10.85
C CYS A 166 -35.61 2.31 -9.48
N ALA A 167 -34.80 1.26 -9.24
CA ALA A 167 -34.80 0.53 -7.97
C ALA A 167 -33.44 -0.09 -7.74
N ILE A 168 -33.02 -0.16 -6.48
CA ILE A 168 -31.71 -0.66 -6.02
C ILE A 168 -31.87 -1.71 -4.93
N SER A 169 -30.83 -2.47 -4.67
CA SER A 169 -30.77 -3.42 -3.57
C SER A 169 -30.78 -2.72 -2.20
N PRO A 170 -31.11 -3.41 -1.11
CA PRO A 170 -30.94 -2.87 0.23
C PRO A 170 -29.50 -2.41 0.52
N ALA A 171 -28.50 -3.17 0.10
CA ALA A 171 -27.08 -2.82 0.28
C ALA A 171 -26.72 -1.50 -0.41
N GLU A 172 -27.08 -1.31 -1.70
CA GLU A 172 -26.89 -0.05 -2.43
C GLU A 172 -27.64 1.11 -1.75
N SER A 173 -28.85 0.86 -1.21
CA SER A 173 -29.62 1.89 -0.48
C SER A 173 -28.90 2.37 0.77
N PHE A 174 -28.30 1.44 1.54
CA PHE A 174 -27.56 1.80 2.74
C PHE A 174 -26.25 2.49 2.42
N LYS A 175 -25.54 2.06 1.36
CA LYS A 175 -24.34 2.73 0.91
C LYS A 175 -24.64 4.20 0.58
N LEU A 176 -25.62 4.45 -0.26
CA LEU A 176 -26.05 5.81 -0.63
C LEU A 176 -26.44 6.66 0.59
N ILE A 177 -27.22 6.10 1.53
CA ILE A 177 -27.61 6.79 2.76
C ILE A 177 -26.38 7.08 3.63
N SER A 178 -25.45 6.14 3.71
CA SER A 178 -24.20 6.28 4.49
C SER A 178 -23.36 7.43 3.96
N ASP A 179 -23.09 7.45 2.64
CA ASP A 179 -22.23 8.44 2.02
C ASP A 179 -22.87 9.83 2.03
N TYR A 180 -24.20 9.90 1.81
CA TYR A 180 -24.95 11.14 2.01
C TYR A 180 -24.88 11.63 3.47
N ASN A 181 -25.09 10.73 4.46
CA ASN A 181 -25.01 11.09 5.87
C ASN A 181 -23.64 11.61 6.25
N GLU A 182 -22.58 10.96 5.79
CA GLU A 182 -21.20 11.34 6.09
C GLU A 182 -20.90 12.74 5.57
N ARG A 183 -21.22 13.03 4.31
CA ARG A 183 -21.09 14.36 3.73
C ARG A 183 -21.85 15.42 4.53
N GLU A 184 -23.09 15.15 4.89
CA GLU A 184 -23.91 16.13 5.63
C GLU A 184 -23.42 16.37 7.06
N VAL A 185 -22.85 15.36 7.71
CA VAL A 185 -22.21 15.50 9.03
C VAL A 185 -21.02 16.44 8.94
N TYR A 186 -20.08 16.21 8.00
CA TYR A 186 -18.90 17.06 7.84
C TYR A 186 -19.25 18.46 7.37
N ARG A 187 -20.24 18.60 6.46
CA ARG A 187 -20.76 19.90 6.05
C ARG A 187 -21.34 20.69 7.23
N ALA A 188 -22.07 20.03 8.12
CA ALA A 188 -22.66 20.67 9.28
C ALA A 188 -21.63 21.12 10.32
N PHE A 189 -20.55 20.36 10.51
CA PHE A 189 -19.47 20.74 11.42
C PHE A 189 -18.76 22.02 10.96
N GLY A 190 -18.49 22.13 9.66
CA GLY A 190 -17.95 23.33 9.05
C GLY A 190 -16.62 23.79 9.68
N SER A 191 -16.34 25.08 9.56
CA SER A 191 -15.15 25.72 10.14
C SER A 191 -15.11 25.69 11.67
N THR A 192 -16.27 25.60 12.35
CA THR A 192 -16.34 25.50 13.81
C THR A 192 -15.62 24.27 14.35
N SER A 193 -15.56 23.18 13.57
CA SER A 193 -14.79 21.99 13.94
C SER A 193 -13.30 22.30 14.12
N ALA A 194 -12.70 23.01 13.19
CA ALA A 194 -11.28 23.38 13.25
C ALA A 194 -10.97 24.24 14.50
N GLU A 195 -11.85 25.18 14.85
CA GLU A 195 -11.71 26.00 16.07
C GLU A 195 -11.74 25.13 17.33
N LEU A 196 -12.72 24.22 17.42
CA LEU A 196 -12.90 23.37 18.59
C LEU A 196 -11.77 22.36 18.74
N ILE A 197 -11.28 21.79 17.64
CA ILE A 197 -10.10 20.93 17.64
C ILE A 197 -8.88 21.71 18.13
N ALA A 198 -8.68 22.95 17.66
CA ALA A 198 -7.57 23.78 18.10
C ALA A 198 -7.66 24.14 19.58
N GLU A 199 -8.87 24.39 20.12
CA GLU A 199 -9.11 24.61 21.56
C GLU A 199 -8.75 23.36 22.39
N ASP A 200 -9.17 22.16 21.96
CA ASP A 200 -8.86 20.89 22.64
C ASP A 200 -7.36 20.58 22.57
N ASP A 201 -6.74 20.81 21.41
CA ASP A 201 -5.30 20.68 21.22
C ASP A 201 -4.51 21.61 22.16
N ALA A 202 -4.90 22.89 22.24
CA ALA A 202 -4.23 23.86 23.12
C ALA A 202 -4.33 23.49 24.59
N ARG A 203 -5.40 22.80 24.98
CA ARG A 203 -5.57 22.26 26.34
C ARG A 203 -4.65 21.07 26.63
N ARG A 204 -4.44 20.18 25.65
CA ARG A 204 -3.70 18.92 25.80
C ARG A 204 -2.22 19.06 25.48
N TYR A 205 -1.88 19.87 24.47
CA TYR A 205 -0.56 19.87 23.85
C TYR A 205 0.06 21.25 23.81
N ILE A 206 1.37 21.29 23.66
CA ILE A 206 2.14 22.44 23.21
C ILE A 206 2.52 22.15 21.76
N ILE A 207 2.01 22.98 20.84
CA ILE A 207 2.23 22.86 19.40
C ILE A 207 3.14 24.01 18.98
N GLN A 208 4.28 23.68 18.36
CA GLN A 208 5.22 24.65 17.80
C GLN A 208 5.35 24.35 16.30
N LYS A 209 4.87 25.27 15.49
CA LYS A 209 4.98 25.21 14.02
C LYS A 209 6.22 25.99 13.58
N ASP A 210 6.73 25.63 12.40
CA ASP A 210 7.77 26.38 11.68
C ASP A 210 9.05 26.59 12.51
N VAL A 211 9.40 25.62 13.37
CA VAL A 211 10.62 25.67 14.17
C VAL A 211 11.83 25.38 13.27
N MET A 212 12.77 26.32 13.25
CA MET A 212 13.96 26.20 12.38
C MET A 212 15.11 25.56 13.15
N ALA A 213 15.52 24.36 12.73
CA ALA A 213 16.74 23.70 13.17
C ALA A 213 17.88 24.10 12.22
N ALA A 214 18.93 24.76 12.76
CA ALA A 214 20.09 25.13 11.97
C ALA A 214 20.93 23.90 11.61
N MET A 215 21.41 23.85 10.35
CA MET A 215 22.31 22.82 9.85
C MET A 215 23.74 23.33 9.77
N PRO A 216 24.76 22.46 9.90
CA PRO A 216 26.17 22.85 9.92
C PRO A 216 26.65 23.57 8.66
N ASP A 217 26.04 23.31 7.52
CA ASP A 217 26.35 23.91 6.21
C ASP A 217 25.67 25.29 5.99
N GLY A 218 25.04 25.84 7.02
CA GLY A 218 24.28 27.09 6.94
C GLY A 218 22.85 26.94 6.45
N GLY A 219 22.42 25.75 6.05
CA GLY A 219 21.03 25.43 5.77
C GLY A 219 20.16 25.41 7.03
N SER A 220 18.87 25.15 6.87
CA SER A 220 17.97 24.97 8.01
C SER A 220 16.80 24.07 7.64
N ILE A 221 16.44 23.22 8.59
CA ILE A 221 15.32 22.29 8.49
C ILE A 221 14.14 22.83 9.30
N CYS A 222 12.98 22.86 8.66
CA CYS A 222 11.71 23.22 9.28
C CYS A 222 11.14 22.03 10.04
N ALA A 223 10.72 22.25 11.29
CA ALA A 223 10.10 21.20 12.11
C ALA A 223 8.75 21.67 12.69
N LEU A 224 7.79 20.74 12.71
CA LEU A 224 6.56 20.81 13.50
C LEU A 224 6.78 19.96 14.76
N ILE A 225 6.49 20.52 15.94
CA ILE A 225 6.68 19.82 17.23
C ILE A 225 5.37 19.85 18.00
N VAL A 226 4.90 18.68 18.40
CA VAL A 226 3.73 18.50 19.27
C VAL A 226 4.12 17.69 20.49
N ARG A 227 3.86 18.22 21.69
CA ARG A 227 4.22 17.55 22.94
C ARG A 227 3.13 17.68 24.00
N PRO A 228 2.93 16.67 24.87
CA PRO A 228 2.01 16.77 25.99
C PRO A 228 2.38 17.95 26.91
N ARG A 229 1.36 18.66 27.40
CA ARG A 229 1.57 19.87 28.22
C ARG A 229 2.05 19.54 29.62
N ASP A 230 1.63 18.41 30.16
CA ASP A 230 1.84 17.97 31.54
C ASP A 230 3.10 17.10 31.74
N ARG A 231 3.92 16.93 30.69
CA ARG A 231 5.12 16.10 30.71
C ARG A 231 6.38 16.93 30.49
N PRO A 232 7.35 16.93 31.44
CA PRO A 232 8.54 17.78 31.32
C PRO A 232 9.56 17.31 30.29
N LYS A 233 9.78 15.97 30.21
CA LYS A 233 10.73 15.35 29.27
C LYS A 233 10.19 14.01 28.80
N LEU A 234 10.31 13.76 27.50
CA LEU A 234 9.85 12.52 26.85
C LEU A 234 10.83 12.11 25.75
N PRO A 235 10.87 10.82 25.38
CA PRO A 235 11.49 10.41 24.13
C PRO A 235 10.73 11.04 22.94
N ALA A 236 11.42 11.30 21.84
CA ALA A 236 10.83 11.89 20.64
C ALA A 236 10.69 10.85 19.53
N LEU A 237 9.61 10.99 18.75
CA LEU A 237 9.40 10.24 17.51
C LEU A 237 9.50 11.22 16.34
N LEU A 238 10.50 11.01 15.48
CA LEU A 238 10.76 11.83 14.31
C LEU A 238 10.24 11.12 13.04
N GLN A 239 9.40 11.82 12.28
CA GLN A 239 9.15 11.53 10.88
C GLN A 239 9.85 12.61 10.04
N PHE A 240 10.83 12.20 9.23
CA PHE A 240 11.51 13.12 8.30
C PHE A 240 10.96 12.87 6.90
N THR A 241 10.41 13.92 6.26
CA THR A 241 9.55 13.71 5.08
C THR A 241 9.63 14.81 4.05
N ILE A 242 9.46 14.42 2.77
CA ILE A 242 9.24 15.31 1.64
C ILE A 242 7.75 15.65 1.45
N TYR A 243 6.85 14.88 2.07
CA TYR A 243 5.41 15.05 1.92
C TYR A 243 4.89 16.14 2.86
N TYR A 244 4.83 17.38 2.36
CA TYR A 244 4.32 18.49 3.15
C TYR A 244 2.82 18.70 2.91
N ASP A 245 2.03 18.07 3.78
CA ASP A 245 0.62 18.35 3.99
C ASP A 245 0.42 18.71 5.48
N GLN A 246 0.12 19.97 5.76
CA GLN A 246 0.08 20.50 7.12
C GLN A 246 -0.95 19.78 8.01
N VAL A 247 -2.08 19.37 7.45
CA VAL A 247 -3.18 18.71 8.19
C VAL A 247 -2.76 17.30 8.61
N THR A 248 -2.28 16.52 7.65
CA THR A 248 -1.81 15.13 7.89
C THR A 248 -0.61 15.12 8.85
N LEU A 249 0.35 16.02 8.67
CA LEU A 249 1.53 16.10 9.51
C LEU A 249 1.21 16.49 10.95
N LEU A 250 0.27 17.43 11.14
CA LEU A 250 -0.20 17.78 12.49
C LEU A 250 -0.93 16.60 13.16
N ARG A 251 -1.74 15.86 12.41
CA ARG A 251 -2.40 14.63 12.87
C ARG A 251 -1.38 13.59 13.35
N ASP A 252 -0.33 13.34 12.59
CA ASP A 252 0.69 12.35 12.93
C ASP A 252 1.53 12.78 14.15
N ALA A 253 1.91 14.04 14.24
CA ALA A 253 2.61 14.59 15.39
C ALA A 253 1.74 14.56 16.66
N ARG A 254 0.45 14.94 16.55
CA ARG A 254 -0.54 14.86 17.64
C ARG A 254 -0.71 13.41 18.13
N ARG A 255 -0.76 12.45 17.20
CA ARG A 255 -0.89 11.04 17.52
C ARG A 255 0.33 10.54 18.31
N SER A 256 1.54 10.96 17.93
CA SER A 256 2.75 10.67 18.71
C SER A 256 2.66 11.29 20.13
N ALA A 257 2.23 12.55 20.22
CA ALA A 257 2.06 13.21 21.51
C ALA A 257 0.99 12.55 22.40
N SER A 258 -0.10 12.06 21.81
CA SER A 258 -1.15 11.34 22.54
C SER A 258 -0.68 9.99 23.10
N ASN A 259 0.43 9.45 22.61
CA ASN A 259 1.08 8.23 23.07
C ASN A 259 2.27 8.50 24.02
N ASP A 260 2.32 9.67 24.64
CA ASP A 260 3.38 10.09 25.58
C ASP A 260 4.78 10.12 24.92
N TYR A 261 4.86 10.71 23.71
CA TYR A 261 6.09 11.07 23.01
C TYR A 261 6.10 12.56 22.68
N VAL A 262 7.25 13.08 22.32
CA VAL A 262 7.30 14.32 21.55
C VAL A 262 7.19 13.92 20.08
N GLY A 263 6.10 14.30 19.41
CA GLY A 263 5.94 14.12 17.96
C GLY A 263 6.68 15.22 17.21
N VAL A 264 7.65 14.85 16.39
CA VAL A 264 8.43 15.78 15.57
C VAL A 264 8.29 15.38 14.11
N ILE A 265 7.89 16.35 13.29
CA ILE A 265 7.92 16.22 11.83
C ILE A 265 9.00 17.13 11.30
N GLY A 266 10.04 16.58 10.69
CA GLY A 266 11.07 17.32 9.97
C GLY A 266 10.78 17.33 8.48
N LEU A 267 10.88 18.50 7.84
CA LEU A 267 10.66 18.63 6.40
C LEU A 267 12.01 18.68 5.67
N VAL A 268 12.15 17.86 4.62
CA VAL A 268 13.38 17.89 3.80
C VAL A 268 13.65 19.31 3.25
N ARG A 269 14.87 19.55 2.79
CA ARG A 269 15.26 20.86 2.18
C ARG A 269 14.25 21.29 1.12
N GLY A 270 13.96 22.59 1.08
CA GLY A 270 13.03 23.20 0.14
C GLY A 270 11.54 23.00 0.44
N LYS A 271 11.16 22.11 1.36
CA LYS A 271 9.76 21.86 1.72
C LYS A 271 9.31 22.73 2.89
N GLY A 272 8.07 23.21 2.81
CA GLY A 272 7.49 24.09 3.82
C GLY A 272 8.39 25.32 4.08
N CYS A 273 8.86 25.51 5.31
CA CYS A 273 9.79 26.56 5.68
C CYS A 273 11.27 26.15 5.62
N SER A 274 11.60 24.87 5.30
CA SER A 274 12.99 24.43 5.12
C SER A 274 13.67 25.19 3.99
N ARG A 275 14.94 25.56 4.19
CA ARG A 275 15.75 26.25 3.18
C ARG A 275 16.51 25.27 2.31
N GLY A 276 16.86 25.68 1.10
CA GLY A 276 17.63 24.91 0.13
C GLY A 276 16.78 24.39 -1.03
N GLU A 277 17.40 23.63 -1.90
CA GLU A 277 16.78 23.01 -3.06
C GLU A 277 16.16 21.65 -2.69
N ILE A 278 15.05 21.29 -3.35
CA ILE A 278 14.42 19.99 -3.16
C ILE A 278 15.11 19.00 -4.09
N VAL A 279 16.00 18.18 -3.52
CA VAL A 279 16.70 17.10 -4.24
C VAL A 279 16.44 15.79 -3.48
N PRO A 280 15.46 15.00 -3.92
CA PRO A 280 15.07 13.80 -3.20
C PRO A 280 16.22 12.81 -3.03
N TYR A 281 16.32 12.19 -1.86
CA TYR A 281 17.27 11.18 -1.43
C TYR A 281 18.69 11.66 -1.13
N GLU A 282 19.20 12.75 -1.75
CA GLU A 282 20.62 13.08 -1.73
C GLU A 282 21.10 13.66 -0.39
N HIS A 283 20.29 14.47 0.29
CA HIS A 283 20.68 15.15 1.53
C HIS A 283 20.03 14.58 2.80
N ASP A 284 19.00 13.77 2.63
CA ASP A 284 18.09 13.36 3.71
C ASP A 284 18.79 12.67 4.87
N GLY A 285 19.77 11.82 4.58
CA GLY A 285 20.49 11.08 5.61
C GLY A 285 21.26 11.99 6.57
N ALA A 286 22.02 12.93 6.01
CA ALA A 286 22.80 13.90 6.79
C ALA A 286 21.89 14.86 7.55
N ASP A 287 20.86 15.38 6.90
CA ASP A 287 19.93 16.34 7.49
C ASP A 287 19.10 15.70 8.62
N ALA A 288 18.56 14.51 8.38
CA ALA A 288 17.80 13.78 9.40
C ALA A 288 18.66 13.43 10.62
N ALA A 289 19.92 13.00 10.41
CA ALA A 289 20.85 12.72 11.50
C ALA A 289 21.16 13.97 12.34
N LYS A 290 21.35 15.14 11.70
CA LYS A 290 21.56 16.40 12.40
C LYS A 290 20.30 16.87 13.12
N LEU A 291 19.13 16.65 12.55
CA LEU A 291 17.87 16.95 13.23
C LEU A 291 17.69 16.04 14.46
N VAL A 292 18.08 14.76 14.40
CA VAL A 292 18.12 13.85 15.56
C VAL A 292 19.00 14.43 16.68
N ASP A 293 20.21 14.90 16.37
CA ASP A 293 21.11 15.53 17.34
C ASP A 293 20.50 16.81 17.94
N TRP A 294 19.87 17.64 17.09
CA TRP A 294 19.18 18.85 17.52
C TRP A 294 18.03 18.55 18.45
N ILE A 295 17.17 17.55 18.14
CA ILE A 295 16.06 17.11 18.99
C ILE A 295 16.57 16.63 20.35
N ALA A 296 17.64 15.85 20.36
CA ALA A 296 18.22 15.33 21.59
C ALA A 296 18.70 16.43 22.55
N ALA A 297 19.18 17.54 22.02
CA ALA A 297 19.64 18.68 22.78
C ALA A 297 18.53 19.58 23.36
N GLN A 298 17.26 19.34 22.98
CA GLN A 298 16.17 20.19 23.42
C GLN A 298 15.80 19.95 24.89
N PRO A 299 15.38 20.99 25.65
CA PRO A 299 15.07 20.87 27.09
C PRO A 299 13.90 19.93 27.39
N TRP A 300 13.02 19.69 26.44
CA TRP A 300 11.87 18.78 26.53
C TRP A 300 12.20 17.33 26.10
N SER A 301 13.37 17.06 25.57
CA SER A 301 13.81 15.73 25.15
C SER A 301 14.48 14.97 26.29
N ASP A 302 14.26 13.66 26.38
CA ASP A 302 15.03 12.78 27.27
C ASP A 302 16.32 12.24 26.61
N GLY A 303 16.60 12.67 25.38
CA GLY A 303 17.77 12.26 24.60
C GLY A 303 17.60 10.95 23.80
N LYS A 304 16.43 10.33 23.82
CA LYS A 304 16.15 9.12 23.04
C LYS A 304 15.20 9.45 21.89
N ILE A 305 15.64 9.17 20.68
CA ILE A 305 14.86 9.42 19.46
C ILE A 305 14.56 8.11 18.75
N GLY A 306 13.29 7.90 18.40
CA GLY A 306 12.85 6.91 17.41
C GLY A 306 12.53 7.60 16.10
N MET A 307 12.85 6.98 14.98
CA MET A 307 12.40 7.45 13.66
C MET A 307 11.40 6.48 13.05
N PHE A 308 10.40 7.04 12.36
CA PHE A 308 9.42 6.24 11.64
C PHE A 308 8.98 6.91 10.35
N GLY A 309 8.37 6.13 9.46
CA GLY A 309 7.75 6.63 8.26
C GLY A 309 7.40 5.52 7.29
N GLY A 310 6.67 5.90 6.24
CA GLY A 310 6.32 5.00 5.14
C GLY A 310 6.82 5.53 3.80
N SER A 311 7.05 4.62 2.83
CA SER A 311 7.50 5.01 1.49
C SER A 311 8.81 5.79 1.53
N TYR A 312 8.88 6.97 0.94
CA TYR A 312 10.01 7.89 1.08
C TYR A 312 10.37 8.17 2.53
N SER A 313 9.37 8.45 3.38
CA SER A 313 9.62 8.65 4.81
C SER A 313 10.06 7.35 5.54
N GLY A 314 9.94 6.18 4.88
CA GLY A 314 10.50 4.90 5.32
C GLY A 314 11.97 4.71 4.88
N PHE A 315 12.39 5.37 3.81
CA PHE A 315 13.80 5.48 3.43
C PHE A 315 14.59 6.34 4.42
N THR A 316 14.03 7.50 4.84
CA THR A 316 14.77 8.48 5.64
C THR A 316 15.32 7.95 6.97
N PRO A 317 14.68 7.02 7.71
CA PRO A 317 15.27 6.40 8.90
C PRO A 317 16.51 5.53 8.58
N TRP A 318 16.53 4.83 7.45
CA TRP A 318 17.71 4.08 7.02
C TRP A 318 18.86 5.00 6.60
N ALA A 319 18.54 6.07 5.88
CA ALA A 319 19.51 7.10 5.49
C ALA A 319 20.12 7.79 6.70
N ALA A 320 19.33 8.10 7.73
CA ALA A 320 19.80 8.64 9.00
C ALA A 320 20.64 7.63 9.79
N ALA A 321 20.20 6.36 9.85
CA ALA A 321 20.93 5.30 10.54
C ALA A 321 22.33 5.05 9.95
N LYS A 322 22.51 5.22 8.63
CA LYS A 322 23.81 5.23 7.94
C LYS A 322 24.80 6.24 8.55
N GLN A 323 24.31 7.37 9.04
CA GLN A 323 25.12 8.44 9.64
C GLN A 323 25.45 8.21 11.12
N HIS A 324 24.89 7.19 11.75
CA HIS A 324 25.12 6.78 13.14
C HIS A 324 24.88 7.88 14.22
N PRO A 325 23.78 8.68 14.17
CA PRO A 325 23.54 9.66 15.23
C PRO A 325 23.28 8.96 16.56
N GLN A 326 24.02 9.36 17.60
CA GLN A 326 24.04 8.66 18.90
C GLN A 326 22.69 8.66 19.61
N ALA A 327 21.86 9.64 19.37
CA ALA A 327 20.54 9.77 19.98
C ALA A 327 19.47 8.92 19.28
N LEU A 328 19.70 8.43 18.05
CA LEU A 328 18.79 7.50 17.36
C LEU A 328 18.88 6.13 18.04
N LYS A 329 17.76 5.66 18.60
CA LYS A 329 17.71 4.43 19.39
C LYS A 329 16.92 3.31 18.75
N SER A 330 16.03 3.63 17.81
CA SER A 330 15.19 2.64 17.14
C SER A 330 14.56 3.24 15.88
N ILE A 331 14.29 2.39 14.89
CA ILE A 331 13.51 2.78 13.70
C ILE A 331 12.36 1.82 13.45
N MET A 332 11.25 2.36 12.91
CA MET A 332 10.17 1.58 12.34
C MET A 332 9.76 2.13 10.99
N VAL A 333 9.84 1.30 9.94
CA VAL A 333 9.60 1.70 8.56
C VAL A 333 8.52 0.83 7.90
N GLY A 334 7.55 1.47 7.24
CA GLY A 334 6.49 0.79 6.52
C GLY A 334 6.64 0.96 5.02
N ALA A 335 6.59 -0.14 4.25
CA ALA A 335 6.80 -0.11 2.79
C ALA A 335 7.95 0.83 2.39
N PRO A 336 9.17 0.66 2.96
CA PRO A 336 10.29 1.57 2.70
C PRO A 336 10.67 1.55 1.22
N VAL A 337 11.31 2.63 0.77
CA VAL A 337 11.98 2.72 -0.53
C VAL A 337 13.48 2.51 -0.35
N ALA A 338 14.11 1.83 -1.30
CA ALA A 338 15.57 1.70 -1.40
C ALA A 338 16.04 2.27 -2.76
N PRO A 339 16.50 3.54 -2.80
CA PRO A 339 16.94 4.17 -4.04
C PRO A 339 18.00 3.33 -4.76
N GLY A 340 17.79 3.09 -6.07
CA GLY A 340 18.65 2.26 -6.91
C GLY A 340 18.40 0.75 -6.81
N ILE A 341 17.50 0.29 -5.90
CA ILE A 341 17.12 -1.12 -5.74
C ILE A 341 15.69 -1.37 -6.23
N ASP A 342 14.73 -0.56 -5.78
CA ASP A 342 13.32 -0.70 -6.16
C ASP A 342 12.69 0.62 -6.67
N VAL A 343 13.41 1.72 -6.59
CA VAL A 343 13.03 3.03 -7.16
C VAL A 343 14.30 3.72 -7.68
N PRO A 344 14.32 4.23 -8.92
CA PRO A 344 13.29 4.24 -9.97
C PRO A 344 13.22 2.94 -10.77
N MET A 345 14.04 1.97 -10.45
CA MET A 345 14.23 0.72 -11.17
C MET A 345 14.17 -0.48 -10.24
N GLU A 346 13.68 -1.61 -10.74
CA GLU A 346 13.77 -2.91 -10.08
C GLU A 346 14.46 -3.90 -11.03
N GLY A 347 15.51 -4.60 -10.55
CA GLY A 347 16.36 -5.44 -11.41
C GLY A 347 17.00 -4.67 -12.56
N ASN A 348 17.34 -3.39 -12.35
CA ASN A 348 17.88 -2.45 -13.34
C ASN A 348 16.92 -2.17 -14.53
N VAL A 349 15.62 -2.37 -14.37
CA VAL A 349 14.58 -2.01 -15.33
C VAL A 349 13.80 -0.83 -14.77
N VAL A 350 13.84 0.30 -15.45
CA VAL A 350 13.13 1.54 -15.02
C VAL A 350 11.65 1.44 -15.33
N TRP A 351 10.80 2.02 -14.49
CA TRP A 351 9.35 1.99 -14.65
C TRP A 351 8.72 3.39 -14.53
N ASN A 352 7.74 3.66 -15.39
CA ASN A 352 7.15 4.98 -15.57
C ASN A 352 6.33 5.45 -14.36
N PHE A 353 5.89 4.55 -13.50
CA PHE A 353 5.14 4.88 -12.30
C PHE A 353 5.82 5.98 -11.45
N ILE A 354 7.15 6.02 -11.47
CA ILE A 354 7.92 7.02 -10.70
C ILE A 354 8.10 8.34 -11.45
N TYR A 355 7.83 8.42 -12.76
CA TYR A 355 8.00 9.63 -13.56
C TYR A 355 7.15 10.82 -13.07
N PRO A 356 5.87 10.65 -12.66
CA PRO A 356 5.04 11.71 -12.07
C PRO A 356 5.49 12.20 -10.71
N TRP A 357 6.22 11.37 -9.95
CA TRP A 357 6.50 11.62 -8.53
C TRP A 357 7.39 12.86 -8.27
N PRO A 358 8.43 13.19 -9.08
CA PRO A 358 9.13 14.45 -8.95
C PRO A 358 8.22 15.67 -9.11
N PHE A 359 7.27 15.65 -10.06
CA PHE A 359 6.29 16.73 -10.19
C PHE A 359 5.42 16.90 -8.94
N TYR A 360 5.04 15.80 -8.30
CA TYR A 360 4.30 15.80 -7.04
C TYR A 360 5.07 16.48 -5.91
N THR A 361 6.36 16.19 -5.81
CA THR A 361 7.15 16.49 -4.61
C THR A 361 8.12 17.64 -4.76
N THR A 362 8.54 18.03 -5.98
CA THR A 362 9.64 18.98 -6.16
C THR A 362 9.24 20.30 -6.82
N THR A 363 8.05 20.40 -7.43
CA THR A 363 7.63 21.59 -8.17
C THR A 363 7.28 22.80 -7.28
N ASN A 364 6.97 22.57 -6.01
CA ASN A 364 6.66 23.62 -5.04
C ASN A 364 6.98 23.18 -3.60
N LYS A 365 6.77 24.09 -2.65
CA LYS A 365 7.01 23.82 -1.23
C LYS A 365 5.97 22.91 -0.57
N ALA A 366 4.81 22.71 -1.19
CA ALA A 366 3.78 21.77 -0.79
C ALA A 366 3.76 20.54 -1.72
N LEU A 367 2.69 19.77 -1.72
CA LEU A 367 2.45 18.72 -2.68
C LEU A 367 1.67 19.26 -3.87
N ASN A 368 1.91 18.71 -5.06
CA ASN A 368 1.19 19.08 -6.27
C ASN A 368 0.26 17.94 -6.68
N ASP A 369 -0.82 17.81 -5.91
CA ASP A 369 -1.81 16.75 -6.09
C ASP A 369 -2.48 16.81 -7.47
N GLU A 370 -2.79 18.03 -7.97
CA GLU A 370 -3.43 18.23 -9.26
C GLU A 370 -2.63 17.59 -10.40
N VAL A 371 -1.32 17.83 -10.41
CA VAL A 371 -0.44 17.24 -11.44
C VAL A 371 -0.24 15.74 -11.22
N TYR A 372 0.02 15.32 -9.98
CA TYR A 372 0.30 13.91 -9.69
C TYR A 372 -0.88 12.98 -9.98
N TYR A 373 -2.08 13.41 -9.64
CA TYR A 373 -3.30 12.61 -9.85
C TYR A 373 -3.96 12.82 -11.22
N ASP A 374 -3.35 13.57 -12.14
CA ASP A 374 -3.79 13.65 -13.53
C ASP A 374 -3.50 12.33 -14.27
N ARG A 375 -4.32 11.33 -13.99
CA ARG A 375 -4.19 9.99 -14.57
C ARG A 375 -4.28 9.99 -16.10
N ALA A 376 -5.04 10.93 -16.68
CA ALA A 376 -5.18 11.05 -18.13
C ALA A 376 -3.87 11.50 -18.78
N ARG A 377 -3.18 12.50 -18.19
CA ARG A 377 -1.86 12.96 -18.64
C ARG A 377 -0.84 11.83 -18.64
N TRP A 378 -0.75 11.09 -17.54
CA TRP A 378 0.28 10.05 -17.39
C TRP A 378 0.00 8.83 -18.26
N ALA A 379 -1.25 8.39 -18.37
CA ALA A 379 -1.63 7.34 -19.30
C ALA A 379 -1.37 7.74 -20.76
N LYS A 380 -1.64 9.01 -21.13
CA LYS A 380 -1.31 9.54 -22.45
C LYS A 380 0.19 9.58 -22.69
N LEU A 381 1.00 9.95 -21.71
CA LEU A 381 2.46 9.96 -21.82
C LEU A 381 3.00 8.56 -22.10
N ASP A 382 2.57 7.57 -21.30
CA ASP A 382 2.98 6.17 -21.48
C ASP A 382 2.61 5.65 -22.87
N HIS A 383 1.37 5.91 -23.30
CA HIS A 383 0.87 5.57 -24.62
C HIS A 383 1.71 6.22 -25.74
N ASP A 384 1.87 7.55 -25.70
CA ASP A 384 2.53 8.32 -26.76
C ASP A 384 4.02 7.99 -26.87
N TRP A 385 4.69 7.79 -25.73
CA TRP A 385 6.07 7.33 -25.72
C TRP A 385 6.19 5.95 -26.38
N TYR A 386 5.38 4.99 -25.93
CA TYR A 386 5.39 3.64 -26.48
C TYR A 386 5.09 3.62 -27.96
N ALA A 387 4.02 4.28 -28.39
CA ALA A 387 3.61 4.35 -29.78
C ALA A 387 4.67 5.02 -30.69
N SER A 388 5.40 6.00 -30.16
CA SER A 388 6.43 6.73 -30.92
C SER A 388 7.68 5.91 -31.20
N GLY A 389 7.98 4.90 -30.37
CA GLY A 389 9.21 4.12 -30.41
C GLY A 389 10.50 4.92 -30.18
N ARG A 390 10.39 6.12 -29.59
CA ARG A 390 11.53 7.01 -29.27
C ARG A 390 12.32 6.46 -28.07
N PRO A 391 13.58 6.93 -27.91
CA PRO A 391 14.37 6.60 -26.73
C PRO A 391 13.65 6.96 -25.42
N TYR A 392 13.88 6.17 -24.37
CA TYR A 392 13.24 6.38 -23.07
C TYR A 392 13.58 7.74 -22.44
N ARG A 393 14.78 8.24 -22.66
CA ARG A 393 15.19 9.60 -22.22
C ARG A 393 14.37 10.73 -22.86
N ASP A 394 13.60 10.44 -23.90
CA ASP A 394 12.75 11.44 -24.55
C ASP A 394 11.38 11.61 -23.88
N LEU A 395 11.10 10.92 -22.75
CA LEU A 395 9.83 11.07 -22.02
C LEU A 395 9.51 12.53 -21.72
N GLU A 396 10.47 13.32 -21.20
CA GLU A 396 10.24 14.74 -20.90
C GLU A 396 9.94 15.58 -22.16
N LYS A 397 10.51 15.21 -23.32
CA LYS A 397 10.22 15.90 -24.60
C LYS A 397 8.83 15.57 -25.13
N ILE A 398 8.32 14.37 -24.81
CA ILE A 398 6.97 13.92 -25.17
C ILE A 398 5.95 14.55 -24.23
N ASP A 399 6.22 14.56 -22.93
CA ASP A 399 5.40 15.24 -21.92
C ASP A 399 5.37 16.76 -22.11
N GLY A 400 6.42 17.34 -22.69
CA GLY A 400 6.58 18.77 -22.89
C GLY A 400 6.95 19.55 -21.63
N THR A 401 7.24 18.87 -20.53
CA THR A 401 7.63 19.47 -19.24
C THR A 401 8.95 18.87 -18.75
N PRO A 402 9.99 19.69 -18.46
CA PRO A 402 11.26 19.18 -17.95
C PRO A 402 11.13 18.43 -16.62
N ASN A 403 11.82 17.30 -16.49
CA ASN A 403 11.89 16.49 -15.29
C ASN A 403 13.35 16.18 -14.89
N PRO A 404 14.14 17.19 -14.46
CA PRO A 404 15.57 17.03 -14.25
C PRO A 404 15.92 16.03 -13.14
N ILE A 405 15.02 15.76 -12.22
CA ILE A 405 15.21 14.75 -11.17
C ILE A 405 15.14 13.36 -11.79
N PHE A 406 14.13 13.10 -12.63
CA PHE A 406 13.99 11.83 -13.31
C PHE A 406 15.15 11.58 -14.26
N ASP A 407 15.55 12.59 -15.06
CA ASP A 407 16.73 12.50 -15.95
C ASP A 407 18.00 12.15 -15.21
N ARG A 408 18.22 12.73 -14.03
CA ARG A 408 19.35 12.39 -13.17
C ARG A 408 19.29 10.92 -12.76
N TRP A 409 18.13 10.43 -12.35
CA TRP A 409 17.98 9.04 -11.91
C TRP A 409 18.24 8.03 -13.02
N ILE A 410 17.65 8.23 -14.20
CA ILE A 410 17.84 7.30 -15.32
C ILE A 410 19.25 7.36 -15.91
N SER A 411 20.04 8.41 -15.59
CA SER A 411 21.47 8.49 -15.95
C SER A 411 22.34 7.58 -15.07
N HIS A 412 21.76 6.93 -14.04
CA HIS A 412 22.44 5.96 -13.18
C HIS A 412 21.74 4.58 -13.27
N PRO A 413 21.82 3.88 -14.43
CA PRO A 413 21.12 2.62 -14.66
C PRO A 413 21.67 1.43 -13.86
N ALA A 414 22.90 1.56 -13.34
CA ALA A 414 23.52 0.60 -12.43
C ALA A 414 23.30 1.03 -10.98
N TYR A 415 23.27 0.07 -10.04
CA TYR A 415 23.36 0.37 -8.61
C TYR A 415 24.78 0.80 -8.25
N ASP A 416 25.12 2.05 -8.58
CA ASP A 416 26.46 2.63 -8.51
C ASP A 416 26.70 3.50 -7.26
N ALA A 417 27.82 4.23 -7.22
CA ALA A 417 28.20 5.10 -6.10
C ALA A 417 27.17 6.20 -5.81
N TYR A 418 26.40 6.66 -6.82
CA TYR A 418 25.34 7.64 -6.63
C TYR A 418 24.28 7.10 -5.66
N TRP A 419 23.74 5.91 -5.94
CA TRP A 419 22.74 5.25 -5.11
C TRP A 419 23.33 4.77 -3.77
N HIS A 420 24.59 4.28 -3.76
CA HIS A 420 25.25 3.84 -2.53
C HIS A 420 25.40 4.98 -1.52
N SER A 421 25.45 6.25 -1.97
CA SER A 421 25.57 7.40 -1.07
C SER A 421 24.32 7.60 -0.19
N MET A 422 23.15 7.19 -0.65
CA MET A 422 21.84 7.52 -0.06
C MET A 422 21.41 6.61 1.08
N ILE A 423 21.72 5.30 0.97
CA ILE A 423 21.34 4.28 1.96
C ILE A 423 22.56 3.48 2.41
N PRO A 424 22.46 2.70 3.50
CA PRO A 424 23.57 1.84 3.92
C PRO A 424 23.96 0.86 2.80
N TYR A 425 25.26 0.69 2.58
CA TYR A 425 25.81 -0.19 1.57
C TYR A 425 26.88 -1.11 2.17
N LYS A 426 26.78 -2.43 1.91
CA LYS A 426 27.71 -3.47 2.37
C LYS A 426 28.03 -3.35 3.88
N GLU A 427 29.32 -3.23 4.23
CA GLU A 427 29.81 -3.21 5.60
C GLU A 427 29.25 -2.06 6.45
N GLU A 428 28.65 -1.03 5.85
CA GLU A 428 27.99 0.04 6.60
C GLU A 428 26.82 -0.48 7.44
N PHE A 429 26.15 -1.54 6.98
CA PHE A 429 25.11 -2.20 7.77
C PHE A 429 25.61 -2.79 9.09
N SER A 430 26.88 -3.24 9.17
CA SER A 430 27.46 -3.79 10.41
C SER A 430 27.48 -2.79 11.55
N ARG A 431 27.48 -1.49 11.25
CA ARG A 431 27.53 -0.40 12.24
C ARG A 431 26.16 -0.03 12.78
N ILE A 432 25.07 -0.50 12.16
CA ILE A 432 23.70 -0.22 12.59
C ILE A 432 23.32 -1.23 13.67
N SER A 433 23.40 -0.82 14.93
CA SER A 433 23.12 -1.68 16.11
C SER A 433 21.78 -1.41 16.76
N ILE A 434 21.03 -0.44 16.28
CA ILE A 434 19.71 -0.08 16.82
C ILE A 434 18.66 -1.10 16.39
N PRO A 435 17.63 -1.35 17.23
CA PRO A 435 16.49 -2.17 16.85
C PRO A 435 15.73 -1.61 15.65
N VAL A 436 15.34 -2.49 14.72
CA VAL A 436 14.63 -2.18 13.50
C VAL A 436 13.35 -3.00 13.39
N LEU A 437 12.24 -2.35 13.12
CA LEU A 437 11.00 -3.00 12.68
C LEU A 437 10.65 -2.53 11.27
N GLN A 438 10.42 -3.48 10.37
CA GLN A 438 9.90 -3.20 9.04
C GLN A 438 8.51 -3.82 8.86
N THR A 439 7.66 -3.12 8.12
CA THR A 439 6.39 -3.66 7.64
C THR A 439 6.34 -3.60 6.11
N ALA A 440 5.83 -4.65 5.48
CA ALA A 440 5.76 -4.78 4.04
C ALA A 440 4.48 -5.48 3.59
N GLY A 441 4.21 -5.48 2.30
CA GLY A 441 3.09 -6.20 1.71
C GLY A 441 3.55 -7.07 0.54
N TYR A 442 2.77 -8.08 0.21
CA TYR A 442 3.06 -8.93 -0.94
C TYR A 442 2.73 -8.25 -2.28
N TYR A 443 1.77 -7.31 -2.28
CA TYR A 443 1.07 -6.84 -3.49
C TYR A 443 1.21 -5.34 -3.75
N TYR A 444 2.43 -4.80 -3.74
CA TYR A 444 2.67 -3.41 -4.16
C TYR A 444 3.96 -3.29 -4.99
N GLY A 445 4.08 -2.17 -5.73
CA GLY A 445 5.34 -1.83 -6.36
C GLY A 445 6.38 -1.45 -5.30
N GLY A 446 7.57 -2.08 -5.32
CA GLY A 446 8.67 -1.79 -4.42
C GLY A 446 8.79 -2.63 -3.13
N PRO A 447 8.22 -3.85 -2.99
CA PRO A 447 8.44 -4.68 -1.78
C PRO A 447 9.88 -5.19 -1.68
N GLY A 448 10.67 -5.04 -2.72
CA GLY A 448 12.08 -5.43 -2.76
C GLY A 448 12.94 -4.69 -1.72
N ALA A 449 12.63 -3.43 -1.41
CA ALA A 449 13.38 -2.67 -0.42
C ALA A 449 13.38 -3.33 0.97
N ALA A 450 12.22 -3.80 1.45
CA ALA A 450 12.14 -4.43 2.77
C ALA A 450 13.01 -5.70 2.85
N VAL A 451 12.96 -6.53 1.79
CA VAL A 451 13.81 -7.73 1.68
C VAL A 451 15.29 -7.35 1.55
N TYR A 452 15.61 -6.32 0.77
CA TYR A 452 16.97 -5.82 0.63
C TYR A 452 17.55 -5.37 1.98
N TYR A 453 16.90 -4.44 2.67
CA TYR A 453 17.39 -3.94 3.96
C TYR A 453 17.56 -5.06 5.00
N LEU A 454 16.57 -5.94 5.11
CA LEU A 454 16.66 -7.07 6.04
C LEU A 454 17.81 -8.00 5.69
N SER A 455 17.93 -8.41 4.42
CA SER A 455 18.95 -9.35 3.95
C SER A 455 20.37 -8.77 4.11
N GLN A 456 20.57 -7.49 3.76
CA GLN A 456 21.86 -6.84 3.93
C GLN A 456 22.20 -6.64 5.41
N HIS A 457 21.22 -6.19 6.22
CA HIS A 457 21.47 -5.98 7.64
C HIS A 457 21.85 -7.28 8.34
N VAL A 458 21.13 -8.37 8.13
CA VAL A 458 21.46 -9.68 8.74
C VAL A 458 22.75 -10.27 8.18
N LYS A 459 23.04 -10.06 6.89
CA LYS A 459 24.32 -10.51 6.27
C LYS A 459 25.54 -9.89 6.94
N TYR A 460 25.51 -8.58 7.19
CA TYR A 460 26.67 -7.87 7.75
C TYR A 460 26.63 -7.75 9.28
N ARG A 461 25.45 -7.98 9.89
CA ARG A 461 25.23 -8.02 11.32
C ARG A 461 24.27 -9.17 11.69
N PRO A 462 24.75 -10.42 11.84
CA PRO A 462 23.90 -11.59 12.08
C PRO A 462 23.07 -11.52 13.38
N ASP A 463 23.55 -10.79 14.39
CA ASP A 463 22.88 -10.55 15.68
C ASP A 463 21.89 -9.38 15.65
N ALA A 464 21.68 -8.72 14.51
CA ALA A 464 20.80 -7.57 14.40
C ALA A 464 19.41 -7.84 14.99
N GLU A 465 18.94 -6.92 15.83
CA GLU A 465 17.55 -6.90 16.29
C GLU A 465 16.66 -6.28 15.21
N HIS A 466 16.45 -7.05 14.13
CA HIS A 466 15.71 -6.64 12.97
C HIS A 466 14.49 -7.57 12.74
N TYR A 467 13.30 -6.99 12.75
CA TYR A 467 12.03 -7.69 12.60
C TYR A 467 11.32 -7.24 11.32
N LEU A 468 10.65 -8.19 10.67
CA LEU A 468 9.75 -7.96 9.54
C LEU A 468 8.35 -8.44 9.88
N ILE A 469 7.34 -7.60 9.61
CA ILE A 469 5.93 -7.99 9.51
C ILE A 469 5.53 -7.86 8.05
N ILE A 470 4.98 -8.92 7.47
CA ILE A 470 4.53 -8.92 6.08
C ILE A 470 3.21 -9.67 5.92
N GLY A 471 2.31 -9.10 5.12
CA GLY A 471 0.97 -9.66 4.86
C GLY A 471 0.44 -9.28 3.48
N PRO A 472 -0.83 -9.59 3.20
CA PRO A 472 -1.48 -9.29 1.93
C PRO A 472 -1.83 -7.80 1.81
N TYR A 473 -0.83 -6.96 1.86
CA TYR A 473 -0.97 -5.52 1.90
C TYR A 473 -0.50 -4.87 0.61
N ASP A 474 -1.16 -3.78 0.23
CA ASP A 474 -0.66 -2.81 -0.73
C ASP A 474 0.32 -1.82 -0.06
N HIS A 475 0.72 -0.78 -0.82
CA HIS A 475 1.67 0.22 -0.34
C HIS A 475 1.19 1.00 0.89
N LEU A 476 -0.09 1.34 0.98
CA LEU A 476 -0.66 2.08 2.10
C LEU A 476 -0.99 1.17 3.28
N MET A 477 -1.55 -0.01 3.01
CA MET A 477 -1.82 -1.02 4.04
C MET A 477 -0.55 -1.47 4.75
N ALA A 478 0.58 -1.61 4.03
CA ALA A 478 1.86 -1.97 4.62
C ALA A 478 2.41 -0.90 5.58
N GLN A 479 1.92 0.33 5.50
CA GLN A 479 2.30 1.44 6.40
C GLN A 479 1.37 1.59 7.61
N ARG A 480 0.07 1.35 7.43
CA ARG A 480 -0.99 1.65 8.41
C ARG A 480 -1.69 0.42 8.94
N GLY A 481 -1.64 -0.69 8.20
CA GLY A 481 -2.47 -1.86 8.41
C GLY A 481 -3.81 -1.74 7.67
N THR A 482 -4.60 -2.79 7.75
CA THR A 482 -5.95 -2.88 7.18
C THR A 482 -7.02 -2.52 8.19
N ALA A 483 -6.74 -2.74 9.49
CA ALA A 483 -7.57 -2.31 10.61
C ALA A 483 -7.02 -0.97 11.15
N ASN A 484 -7.16 0.11 10.40
CA ASN A 484 -6.60 1.41 10.77
C ASN A 484 -7.70 2.40 11.21
N PRO A 485 -7.35 3.50 11.91
CA PRO A 485 -8.32 4.47 12.40
C PRO A 485 -9.16 5.15 11.32
N ASP A 486 -8.61 5.27 10.13
CA ASP A 486 -9.25 5.97 9.01
C ASP A 486 -10.27 5.09 8.25
N GLY A 487 -10.40 3.81 8.64
CA GLY A 487 -11.32 2.83 8.08
C GLY A 487 -10.69 1.46 7.88
N ASP A 488 -11.50 0.40 7.97
CA ASP A 488 -11.04 -0.96 7.70
C ASP A 488 -11.02 -1.21 6.19
N VAL A 489 -9.97 -1.87 5.70
CA VAL A 489 -9.85 -2.28 4.31
C VAL A 489 -10.04 -3.78 4.20
N ASP A 490 -11.03 -4.20 3.43
CA ASP A 490 -11.45 -5.60 3.35
C ASP A 490 -10.99 -6.31 2.09
N THR A 491 -10.58 -5.58 1.06
CA THR A 491 -10.22 -6.15 -0.25
C THR A 491 -8.98 -5.50 -0.83
N ILE A 492 -8.26 -6.25 -1.64
CA ILE A 492 -7.14 -5.77 -2.47
C ILE A 492 -7.22 -6.41 -3.85
N SER A 493 -7.50 -5.62 -4.90
CA SER A 493 -7.46 -6.03 -6.32
C SER A 493 -8.07 -7.42 -6.58
N GLY A 494 -9.34 -7.60 -6.20
CA GLY A 494 -10.09 -8.85 -6.38
C GLY A 494 -9.97 -9.87 -5.25
N TYR A 495 -9.02 -9.72 -4.33
CA TYR A 495 -8.85 -10.62 -3.18
C TYR A 495 -9.47 -10.05 -1.90
N THR A 496 -10.27 -10.87 -1.19
CA THR A 496 -10.78 -10.54 0.15
C THR A 496 -9.72 -10.87 1.18
N ILE A 497 -9.27 -9.85 1.91
CA ILE A 497 -8.19 -9.96 2.91
C ILE A 497 -8.61 -10.84 4.07
N ASP A 498 -7.78 -11.80 4.41
CA ASP A 498 -7.99 -12.73 5.53
C ASP A 498 -8.16 -11.98 6.86
N ALA A 499 -9.05 -12.48 7.70
CA ALA A 499 -9.35 -11.84 8.99
C ALA A 499 -8.12 -11.70 9.90
N ALA A 500 -7.21 -12.68 9.86
CA ALA A 500 -5.95 -12.65 10.61
C ALA A 500 -5.04 -11.48 10.18
N ALA A 501 -5.10 -11.08 8.91
CA ALA A 501 -4.31 -9.98 8.36
C ALA A 501 -4.87 -8.60 8.72
N LYS A 502 -6.07 -8.53 9.33
CA LYS A 502 -6.69 -7.25 9.72
C LYS A 502 -6.11 -6.71 11.02
N ILE A 503 -4.93 -6.09 10.92
CA ILE A 503 -4.20 -5.52 12.05
C ILE A 503 -3.98 -4.01 11.90
N ASP A 504 -3.84 -3.31 13.02
CA ASP A 504 -3.48 -1.88 13.09
C ASP A 504 -1.96 -1.75 13.25
N LEU A 505 -1.25 -1.54 12.13
CA LEU A 505 0.22 -1.36 12.14
C LEU A 505 0.63 -0.03 12.79
N THR A 506 -0.27 0.95 12.91
CA THR A 506 0.02 2.18 13.64
C THR A 506 0.04 1.94 15.16
N GLU A 507 -0.85 1.10 15.67
CA GLU A 507 -0.80 0.68 17.09
C GLU A 507 0.47 -0.15 17.34
N VAL A 508 0.84 -1.06 16.42
CA VAL A 508 2.10 -1.82 16.50
C VAL A 508 3.29 -0.87 16.58
N ARG A 509 3.29 0.25 15.84
CA ARG A 509 4.34 1.28 15.87
C ARG A 509 4.54 1.83 17.28
N TYR A 510 3.49 2.23 17.96
CA TYR A 510 3.62 2.80 19.30
C TYR A 510 4.06 1.75 20.31
N ARG A 511 3.57 0.51 20.23
CA ARG A 511 4.05 -0.61 21.06
C ARG A 511 5.52 -0.94 20.80
N TRP A 512 5.99 -0.84 19.55
CA TRP A 512 7.39 -1.00 19.20
C TRP A 512 8.28 0.05 19.87
N PHE A 513 7.87 1.32 19.82
CA PHE A 513 8.63 2.37 20.48
C PHE A 513 8.50 2.32 22.00
N ASP A 514 7.37 1.91 22.56
CA ASP A 514 7.26 1.65 24.00
C ASP A 514 8.25 0.56 24.44
N TYR A 515 8.40 -0.52 23.65
CA TYR A 515 9.41 -1.55 23.90
C TYR A 515 10.83 -1.00 23.82
N THR A 516 11.18 -0.33 22.72
CA THR A 516 12.58 0.04 22.45
C THR A 516 13.06 1.31 23.15
N LEU A 517 12.17 2.25 23.47
CA LEU A 517 12.53 3.55 24.05
C LEU A 517 12.14 3.67 25.54
N LYS A 518 11.07 3.00 25.97
CA LYS A 518 10.53 3.11 27.32
C LYS A 518 10.66 1.82 28.14
N GLY A 519 11.21 0.73 27.56
CA GLY A 519 11.37 -0.56 28.28
C GLY A 519 10.05 -1.32 28.49
N GLY A 520 9.03 -1.06 27.68
CA GLY A 520 7.78 -1.79 27.66
C GLY A 520 7.91 -3.22 27.13
N ALA A 521 6.82 -3.97 27.09
CA ALA A 521 6.79 -5.32 26.54
C ALA A 521 6.96 -5.29 24.99
N LYS A 522 7.69 -6.27 24.46
CA LYS A 522 7.81 -6.49 23.02
C LYS A 522 6.41 -6.76 22.41
N PRO A 523 6.05 -6.17 21.26
CA PRO A 523 4.78 -6.44 20.60
C PRO A 523 4.57 -7.94 20.35
N ALA A 524 3.41 -8.48 20.74
CA ALA A 524 3.14 -9.92 20.69
C ALA A 524 3.22 -10.51 19.28
N ILE A 525 2.92 -9.71 18.25
CA ILE A 525 3.04 -10.12 16.84
C ILE A 525 4.50 -10.42 16.43
N LEU A 526 5.49 -9.87 17.15
CA LEU A 526 6.92 -10.08 16.90
C LEU A 526 7.42 -11.35 17.61
N ALA A 527 6.82 -12.49 17.29
CA ALA A 527 7.20 -13.76 17.92
C ALA A 527 8.59 -14.21 17.48
N ASP A 528 8.98 -13.91 16.23
CA ASP A 528 10.34 -14.16 15.71
C ASP A 528 10.78 -13.02 14.77
N LYS A 529 11.92 -13.16 14.08
CA LYS A 529 12.48 -12.14 13.18
C LYS A 529 11.57 -11.87 11.98
N ILE A 530 10.99 -12.91 11.39
CA ILE A 530 10.05 -12.82 10.26
C ILE A 530 8.66 -13.22 10.76
N ASN A 531 7.69 -12.33 10.62
CA ASN A 531 6.32 -12.53 11.03
C ASN A 531 5.44 -12.31 9.79
N TYR A 532 4.85 -13.38 9.28
CA TYR A 532 4.18 -13.38 7.99
C TYR A 532 2.80 -14.02 8.07
N GLU A 533 1.87 -13.43 7.33
CA GLU A 533 0.53 -13.99 7.17
C GLU A 533 0.53 -14.97 5.98
N VAL A 534 -0.08 -16.14 6.17
CA VAL A 534 -0.24 -17.14 5.10
C VAL A 534 -1.62 -16.94 4.47
N THR A 535 -1.65 -16.27 3.32
CA THR A 535 -2.90 -16.00 2.58
C THR A 535 -3.64 -17.29 2.23
N GLY A 536 -4.96 -17.28 2.41
CA GLY A 536 -5.81 -18.46 2.21
C GLY A 536 -5.78 -19.47 3.35
N ALA A 537 -4.80 -19.43 4.27
CA ALA A 537 -4.81 -20.18 5.53
C ALA A 537 -5.36 -19.34 6.69
N ASN A 538 -5.39 -18.01 6.54
CA ASN A 538 -5.89 -17.06 7.55
C ASN A 538 -5.14 -17.17 8.90
N VAL A 539 -3.81 -17.29 8.86
CA VAL A 539 -2.95 -17.45 10.04
C VAL A 539 -1.64 -16.68 9.92
N TRP A 540 -1.16 -16.18 11.06
CA TRP A 540 0.21 -15.69 11.18
C TRP A 540 1.16 -16.82 11.51
N LYS A 541 2.29 -16.85 10.79
CA LYS A 541 3.45 -17.70 11.09
C LYS A 541 4.69 -16.88 11.37
N HIS A 542 5.69 -17.53 11.93
CA HIS A 542 6.93 -16.90 12.38
C HIS A 542 8.13 -17.74 11.98
N ALA A 543 9.23 -17.09 11.63
CA ALA A 543 10.48 -17.75 11.26
C ALA A 543 11.69 -16.95 11.75
N PRO A 544 12.80 -17.60 12.13
CA PRO A 544 14.02 -16.90 12.58
C PRO A 544 14.79 -16.24 11.42
N SER A 545 14.50 -16.60 10.18
CA SER A 545 15.12 -16.02 8.97
C SER A 545 14.26 -16.23 7.73
N LEU A 546 14.54 -15.51 6.66
CA LEU A 546 13.89 -15.72 5.35
C LEU A 546 14.06 -17.15 4.83
N ALA A 547 15.20 -17.79 5.08
CA ALA A 547 15.45 -19.15 4.65
C ALA A 547 14.61 -20.17 5.44
N ALA A 548 14.26 -19.87 6.69
CA ALA A 548 13.49 -20.76 7.56
C ALA A 548 11.96 -20.64 7.34
N MET A 549 11.49 -19.77 6.45
CA MET A 549 10.06 -19.71 6.07
C MET A 549 9.62 -20.95 5.30
N ALA A 550 10.53 -21.62 4.60
CA ALA A 550 10.28 -22.88 3.91
C ALA A 550 11.08 -24.02 4.56
N THR A 551 10.56 -25.26 4.49
CA THR A 551 11.27 -26.45 4.94
C THR A 551 12.06 -27.12 3.81
N GLU A 552 11.64 -26.91 2.56
CA GLU A 552 12.30 -27.44 1.36
C GLU A 552 12.06 -26.55 0.13
N ALA A 553 12.77 -26.81 -0.95
CA ALA A 553 12.55 -26.24 -2.25
C ALA A 553 11.96 -27.29 -3.20
N ALA A 554 10.81 -26.98 -3.80
CA ALA A 554 10.24 -27.82 -4.86
C ALA A 554 10.73 -27.33 -6.21
N ARG A 555 11.48 -28.17 -6.93
CA ARG A 555 12.03 -27.82 -8.24
C ARG A 555 11.10 -28.18 -9.37
N TYR A 556 10.85 -27.22 -10.26
CA TYR A 556 10.06 -27.37 -11.47
C TYR A 556 10.86 -26.95 -12.69
N PHE A 557 10.89 -27.80 -13.73
CA PHE A 557 11.62 -27.60 -14.98
C PHE A 557 10.71 -27.13 -16.11
N LEU A 558 11.23 -26.32 -17.02
CA LEU A 558 10.55 -25.94 -18.24
C LEU A 558 10.52 -27.12 -19.22
N SER A 559 9.35 -27.47 -19.77
CA SER A 559 9.19 -28.52 -20.76
C SER A 559 8.56 -27.95 -22.04
N ALA A 560 8.91 -28.56 -23.19
CA ALA A 560 8.25 -28.25 -24.46
C ALA A 560 6.93 -29.02 -24.64
N ASP A 561 6.59 -29.94 -23.73
CA ASP A 561 5.32 -30.65 -23.77
C ASP A 561 4.18 -29.68 -23.42
N LEU A 562 3.06 -29.78 -24.12
CA LEU A 562 1.87 -28.99 -23.79
C LEU A 562 1.22 -29.53 -22.50
N ALA A 563 0.73 -28.62 -21.68
CA ALA A 563 0.03 -28.93 -20.43
C ALA A 563 -1.42 -29.38 -20.67
N GLY A 564 -1.99 -29.00 -21.86
CA GLY A 564 -3.38 -29.32 -22.23
C GLY A 564 -4.42 -28.37 -21.60
N PHE A 565 -4.02 -27.53 -20.66
CA PHE A 565 -4.87 -26.47 -20.08
C PHE A 565 -4.01 -25.50 -19.24
N PRO A 566 -4.20 -24.16 -19.39
CA PRO A 566 -4.94 -23.50 -20.47
C PRO A 566 -4.36 -23.83 -21.85
N ASP A 567 -5.11 -23.52 -22.89
CA ASP A 567 -4.68 -23.76 -24.27
C ASP A 567 -3.31 -23.12 -24.55
N ASP A 568 -2.46 -23.81 -25.30
CA ASP A 568 -1.10 -23.39 -25.66
C ASP A 568 -0.09 -23.27 -24.49
N ALA A 569 -0.48 -23.59 -23.26
CA ALA A 569 0.46 -23.60 -22.15
C ALA A 569 1.39 -24.82 -22.20
N TYR A 570 2.66 -24.59 -21.91
CA TYR A 570 3.66 -25.63 -21.74
C TYR A 570 3.58 -26.27 -20.35
N ARG A 571 4.16 -27.44 -20.21
CA ARG A 571 4.21 -28.13 -18.91
C ARG A 571 5.36 -27.62 -18.05
N LEU A 572 5.04 -27.35 -16.77
CA LEU A 572 6.02 -27.17 -15.71
C LEU A 572 6.26 -28.52 -15.05
N GLY A 573 7.36 -29.19 -15.44
CA GLY A 573 7.65 -30.59 -15.08
C GLY A 573 8.52 -30.73 -13.84
N THR A 574 8.67 -31.97 -13.34
CA THR A 574 9.51 -32.29 -12.18
C THR A 574 10.89 -32.86 -12.56
N ALA A 575 11.20 -32.97 -13.84
CA ALA A 575 12.48 -33.45 -14.35
C ALA A 575 12.98 -32.59 -15.50
N ALA A 576 14.30 -32.46 -15.61
CA ALA A 576 14.95 -31.79 -16.73
C ALA A 576 14.71 -32.56 -18.03
N THR A 577 14.59 -31.84 -19.13
CA THR A 577 14.40 -32.37 -20.47
C THR A 577 15.45 -31.85 -21.43
N ALA A 578 15.56 -32.45 -22.63
CA ALA A 578 16.37 -31.87 -23.71
C ALA A 578 15.61 -30.83 -24.55
N ALA A 579 14.51 -30.31 -24.02
CA ALA A 579 13.65 -29.38 -24.74
C ALA A 579 14.39 -28.08 -25.15
N ALA A 580 13.96 -27.55 -26.29
CA ALA A 580 14.33 -26.23 -26.80
C ALA A 580 13.03 -25.51 -27.16
N ILE A 581 12.71 -24.47 -26.41
CA ILE A 581 11.43 -23.77 -26.49
C ILE A 581 11.68 -22.37 -27.08
N PRO A 582 11.28 -22.12 -28.32
CA PRO A 582 11.53 -20.82 -28.98
C PRO A 582 10.56 -19.76 -28.47
N LEU A 583 11.06 -18.53 -28.37
CA LEU A 583 10.28 -17.32 -28.16
C LEU A 583 10.79 -16.25 -29.12
N SER A 584 9.89 -15.58 -29.83
CA SER A 584 10.22 -14.45 -30.70
C SER A 584 9.37 -13.26 -30.31
N VAL A 585 10.02 -12.12 -30.03
CA VAL A 585 9.34 -10.88 -29.66
C VAL A 585 9.82 -9.75 -30.59
N ASP A 586 8.89 -9.16 -31.32
CA ASP A 586 9.19 -7.97 -32.12
C ASP A 586 9.21 -6.72 -31.22
N LEU A 587 10.41 -6.29 -30.83
CA LEU A 587 10.60 -5.12 -29.99
C LEU A 587 10.29 -3.79 -30.72
N ALA A 588 10.10 -3.79 -32.04
CA ALA A 588 9.69 -2.61 -32.82
C ALA A 588 8.16 -2.50 -32.99
N GLU A 589 7.41 -3.58 -32.78
CA GLU A 589 5.94 -3.56 -32.89
C GLU A 589 5.32 -2.62 -31.86
N ARG A 590 4.45 -1.71 -32.30
CA ARG A 590 3.80 -0.67 -31.48
C ARG A 590 2.29 -0.60 -31.65
N ARG A 591 1.72 -1.42 -32.57
CA ARG A 591 0.27 -1.48 -32.79
C ARG A 591 -0.48 -2.14 -31.65
N ASP A 592 0.27 -2.79 -30.75
CA ASP A 592 -0.23 -3.39 -29.51
C ASP A 592 -0.43 -2.38 -28.37
N VAL A 593 -0.15 -1.10 -28.59
CA VAL A 593 -0.27 -0.04 -27.55
C VAL A 593 -1.67 0.04 -26.92
N ASP A 594 -2.70 -0.18 -27.73
CA ASP A 594 -4.11 -0.17 -27.30
C ASP A 594 -4.62 -1.57 -26.89
N ALA A 595 -3.76 -2.58 -26.90
CA ALA A 595 -4.16 -3.91 -26.49
C ALA A 595 -4.47 -3.91 -24.99
N GLN A 596 -5.69 -4.34 -24.64
CA GLN A 596 -6.03 -4.50 -23.25
C GLN A 596 -5.24 -5.69 -22.69
N THR A 597 -4.43 -5.42 -21.66
CA THR A 597 -3.73 -6.46 -20.91
C THR A 597 -4.74 -7.18 -20.02
N PRO A 598 -5.03 -8.47 -20.24
CA PRO A 598 -5.91 -9.23 -19.38
C PRO A 598 -5.28 -9.44 -18.02
N GLY A 599 -6.06 -9.40 -16.95
CA GLY A 599 -5.56 -9.62 -15.59
C GLY A 599 -5.00 -8.34 -14.96
N GLY A 600 -4.24 -8.49 -13.90
CA GLY A 600 -3.61 -7.39 -13.16
C GLY A 600 -4.12 -7.25 -11.73
N GLY A 601 -5.16 -8.00 -11.36
CA GLY A 601 -5.59 -8.16 -9.96
C GLY A 601 -4.68 -9.11 -9.18
N VAL A 602 -4.78 -9.06 -7.85
CA VAL A 602 -4.20 -10.09 -6.97
C VAL A 602 -4.93 -11.41 -7.19
N GLN A 603 -6.24 -11.34 -7.38
CA GLN A 603 -7.08 -12.47 -7.83
C GLN A 603 -7.88 -12.03 -9.06
N ASP A 604 -7.76 -12.79 -10.16
CA ASP A 604 -8.39 -12.47 -11.43
C ASP A 604 -8.82 -13.73 -12.19
N LYS A 605 -9.70 -13.57 -13.20
CA LYS A 605 -10.10 -14.66 -14.13
C LYS A 605 -9.19 -14.75 -15.35
N ALA A 606 -8.34 -13.78 -15.56
CA ALA A 606 -7.46 -13.70 -16.71
C ALA A 606 -5.99 -13.60 -16.28
N LEU A 607 -5.10 -13.99 -17.18
CA LEU A 607 -3.66 -14.00 -17.00
C LEU A 607 -3.01 -13.15 -18.10
N ASP A 608 -2.12 -12.23 -17.72
CA ASP A 608 -1.25 -11.58 -18.69
C ASP A 608 -0.11 -12.54 -19.10
N SER A 609 -0.10 -12.91 -20.37
CA SER A 609 0.95 -13.74 -20.99
C SER A 609 1.61 -13.02 -22.18
N SER A 610 1.41 -11.73 -22.30
CA SER A 610 1.95 -10.91 -23.39
C SER A 610 3.47 -11.05 -23.47
N ASN A 611 3.98 -11.21 -24.70
CA ASN A 611 5.41 -11.36 -24.97
C ASN A 611 6.11 -12.52 -24.22
N GLY A 612 5.37 -13.55 -23.82
CA GLY A 612 5.86 -14.59 -22.94
C GLY A 612 5.37 -16.00 -23.25
N LEU A 613 5.83 -16.94 -22.46
CA LEU A 613 5.47 -18.34 -22.46
C LEU A 613 4.83 -18.69 -21.11
N VAL A 614 3.74 -19.44 -21.16
CA VAL A 614 3.02 -19.90 -19.97
C VAL A 614 3.39 -21.35 -19.70
N PHE A 615 3.79 -21.65 -18.47
CA PHE A 615 4.12 -22.98 -17.99
C PHE A 615 3.20 -23.36 -16.84
N VAL A 616 2.61 -24.57 -16.88
CA VAL A 616 1.60 -25.02 -15.91
C VAL A 616 1.96 -26.38 -15.35
N SER A 617 1.92 -26.53 -14.04
CA SER A 617 2.18 -27.79 -13.35
C SER A 617 1.01 -28.75 -13.44
N GLU A 618 1.23 -30.03 -13.11
CA GLU A 618 0.15 -30.94 -12.74
C GLU A 618 -0.59 -30.43 -11.50
N PRO A 619 -1.87 -30.80 -11.31
CA PRO A 619 -2.62 -30.43 -10.11
C PRO A 619 -1.92 -30.89 -8.84
N LEU A 620 -1.89 -30.04 -7.83
CA LEU A 620 -1.38 -30.35 -6.51
C LEU A 620 -2.24 -31.48 -5.86
N ALA A 621 -1.62 -32.56 -5.47
CA ALA A 621 -2.32 -33.68 -4.85
C ALA A 621 -2.91 -33.39 -3.47
N LYS A 622 -2.35 -32.36 -2.78
CA LYS A 622 -2.79 -31.86 -1.46
C LYS A 622 -2.58 -30.37 -1.35
N ALA A 623 -3.29 -29.74 -0.43
CA ALA A 623 -3.04 -28.36 -0.08
C ALA A 623 -1.57 -28.17 0.32
N THR A 624 -0.92 -27.13 -0.22
CA THR A 624 0.52 -26.93 -0.08
C THR A 624 0.80 -25.47 0.25
N GLU A 625 1.52 -25.23 1.34
CA GLU A 625 1.97 -23.89 1.65
C GLU A 625 3.25 -23.56 0.90
N MET A 626 3.28 -22.38 0.28
CA MET A 626 4.46 -21.79 -0.32
C MET A 626 4.75 -20.46 0.36
N SER A 627 5.85 -20.38 1.12
CA SER A 627 6.24 -19.21 1.89
C SER A 627 7.73 -18.96 1.78
N GLY A 628 8.12 -17.78 1.29
CA GLY A 628 9.53 -17.39 1.13
C GLY A 628 9.83 -16.68 -0.18
N LEU A 629 11.10 -16.71 -0.58
CA LEU A 629 11.60 -16.19 -1.85
C LEU A 629 11.81 -17.36 -2.82
N PHE A 630 11.24 -17.29 -4.01
CA PHE A 630 11.57 -18.26 -5.06
C PHE A 630 12.90 -17.90 -5.74
N SER A 631 13.52 -18.87 -6.38
CA SER A 631 14.70 -18.70 -7.20
C SER A 631 14.58 -19.49 -8.50
N GLY A 632 15.47 -19.26 -9.42
CA GLY A 632 15.47 -19.99 -10.68
C GLY A 632 16.84 -20.02 -11.33
N HIS A 633 16.96 -20.94 -12.26
CA HIS A 633 18.06 -21.09 -13.19
C HIS A 633 17.49 -21.10 -14.60
N LEU A 634 17.96 -20.18 -15.44
CA LEU A 634 17.52 -20.07 -16.83
C LEU A 634 18.69 -20.38 -17.76
N GLU A 635 18.53 -21.38 -18.64
CA GLU A 635 19.47 -21.67 -19.71
C GLU A 635 18.85 -21.26 -21.05
N PHE A 636 19.57 -20.51 -21.86
CA PHE A 636 19.05 -19.98 -23.12
C PHE A 636 20.14 -19.64 -24.13
N THR A 637 19.69 -19.40 -25.39
CA THR A 637 20.45 -18.63 -26.38
C THR A 637 19.61 -17.43 -26.77
N ALA A 638 20.23 -16.29 -27.04
CA ALA A 638 19.59 -15.09 -27.56
C ALA A 638 20.38 -14.51 -28.73
N ASN A 639 19.70 -13.88 -29.70
CA ASN A 639 20.34 -13.21 -30.82
C ASN A 639 20.74 -11.75 -30.52
N LYS A 640 20.52 -11.29 -29.30
CA LYS A 640 20.82 -9.94 -28.82
C LYS A 640 21.85 -9.96 -27.69
N SER A 641 22.49 -8.82 -27.42
CA SER A 641 23.51 -8.67 -26.37
C SER A 641 22.90 -8.47 -24.96
N ASP A 642 21.60 -8.18 -24.89
CA ASP A 642 20.88 -7.93 -23.63
C ASP A 642 19.37 -8.06 -23.89
N PHE A 643 18.60 -8.25 -22.83
CA PHE A 643 17.13 -8.13 -22.83
C PHE A 643 16.60 -8.07 -21.39
N ASP A 644 15.43 -7.51 -21.22
CA ASP A 644 14.75 -7.44 -19.94
C ASP A 644 13.66 -8.51 -19.88
N PHE A 645 13.61 -9.28 -18.78
CA PHE A 645 12.69 -10.39 -18.62
C PHE A 645 11.92 -10.32 -17.30
N GLN A 646 10.80 -11.01 -17.29
CA GLN A 646 9.93 -11.15 -16.12
C GLN A 646 9.62 -12.63 -15.90
N VAL A 647 9.60 -13.05 -14.63
CA VAL A 647 9.04 -14.34 -14.20
C VAL A 647 7.91 -14.03 -13.21
N SER A 648 6.67 -14.34 -13.58
CA SER A 648 5.50 -14.17 -12.72
C SER A 648 4.94 -15.51 -12.30
N LEU A 649 4.71 -15.70 -11.01
CA LEU A 649 4.15 -16.91 -10.43
C LEU A 649 2.70 -16.69 -10.00
N TYR A 650 1.84 -17.68 -10.30
CA TYR A 650 0.43 -17.67 -9.91
C TYR A 650 0.01 -19.07 -9.39
N GLU A 651 -1.03 -19.05 -8.54
CA GLU A 651 -1.88 -20.20 -8.32
C GLU A 651 -3.05 -20.13 -9.31
N LEU A 652 -3.26 -21.20 -10.10
CA LEU A 652 -4.52 -21.42 -10.80
C LEU A 652 -5.37 -22.31 -9.91
N SER A 653 -6.40 -21.75 -9.32
CA SER A 653 -7.29 -22.43 -8.39
C SER A 653 -8.19 -23.44 -9.10
N PRO A 654 -8.77 -24.43 -8.40
CA PRO A 654 -9.77 -25.33 -8.98
C PRO A 654 -11.03 -24.63 -9.51
N ALA A 655 -11.30 -23.39 -9.05
CA ALA A 655 -12.40 -22.55 -9.52
C ALA A 655 -12.06 -21.76 -10.78
N GLY A 656 -10.81 -21.87 -11.29
CA GLY A 656 -10.35 -21.18 -12.48
C GLY A 656 -9.93 -19.73 -12.24
N ASP A 657 -9.62 -19.35 -10.99
CA ASP A 657 -9.05 -18.05 -10.67
C ASP A 657 -7.52 -18.14 -10.66
N TYR A 658 -6.87 -17.11 -11.21
CA TYR A 658 -5.45 -16.88 -11.04
C TYR A 658 -5.22 -16.00 -9.81
N PHE A 659 -4.39 -16.49 -8.90
CA PHE A 659 -3.96 -15.73 -7.73
C PHE A 659 -2.47 -15.43 -7.84
N GLN A 660 -2.09 -14.15 -7.85
CA GLN A 660 -0.71 -13.73 -7.98
C GLN A 660 0.10 -14.12 -6.73
N LEU A 661 1.19 -14.87 -6.92
CA LEU A 661 2.11 -15.24 -5.85
C LEU A 661 3.25 -14.23 -5.73
N ALA A 662 4.07 -14.13 -6.75
CA ALA A 662 5.15 -13.14 -6.81
C ALA A 662 5.63 -12.91 -8.25
N PRO A 663 5.88 -11.67 -8.67
CA PRO A 663 6.64 -11.34 -9.87
C PRO A 663 8.12 -11.12 -9.56
N TYR A 664 8.96 -11.27 -10.57
CA TYR A 664 10.39 -10.91 -10.58
C TYR A 664 10.76 -10.29 -11.92
N TRP A 665 11.40 -9.15 -11.91
CA TRP A 665 11.92 -8.48 -13.11
C TRP A 665 13.44 -8.36 -13.03
N SER A 666 14.11 -8.49 -14.16
CA SER A 666 15.53 -8.18 -14.24
C SER A 666 16.01 -7.95 -15.68
N ARG A 667 17.03 -7.13 -15.81
CA ARG A 667 17.86 -7.03 -17.02
C ARG A 667 18.92 -8.11 -17.00
N THR A 668 19.03 -8.92 -18.08
CA THR A 668 19.95 -10.07 -18.13
C THR A 668 21.38 -9.70 -17.81
N SER A 669 21.83 -8.53 -18.27
CA SER A 669 23.20 -8.05 -18.05
C SER A 669 23.53 -7.65 -16.61
N TYR A 670 22.51 -7.53 -15.72
CA TYR A 670 22.68 -7.14 -14.31
C TYR A 670 22.28 -8.22 -13.31
N VAL A 671 21.75 -9.37 -13.74
CA VAL A 671 21.22 -10.41 -12.82
C VAL A 671 22.25 -10.84 -11.77
N GLN A 672 23.53 -10.95 -12.14
CA GLN A 672 24.59 -11.40 -11.23
C GLN A 672 25.11 -10.27 -10.33
N ASP A 673 25.10 -9.03 -10.79
CA ASP A 673 25.61 -7.86 -10.06
C ASP A 673 24.88 -6.60 -10.52
N LEU A 674 24.01 -6.07 -9.69
CA LEU A 674 23.23 -4.86 -9.98
C LEU A 674 24.11 -3.63 -10.25
N SER A 675 25.39 -3.64 -9.83
CA SER A 675 26.32 -2.53 -10.01
C SER A 675 27.19 -2.64 -11.27
N ARG A 676 27.17 -3.79 -11.96
CA ARG A 676 28.07 -4.06 -13.09
C ARG A 676 27.33 -4.74 -14.23
N ARG A 677 27.32 -4.08 -15.38
CA ARG A 677 26.73 -4.60 -16.62
C ARG A 677 27.62 -5.65 -17.26
N ASN A 678 27.10 -6.85 -17.50
CA ASN A 678 27.76 -7.96 -18.18
C ASN A 678 26.91 -8.40 -19.37
N LEU A 679 27.25 -7.95 -20.58
CA LEU A 679 26.51 -8.23 -21.79
C LEU A 679 26.58 -9.71 -22.20
N LEU A 680 25.50 -10.23 -22.77
CA LEU A 680 25.45 -11.55 -23.38
C LEU A 680 26.25 -11.59 -24.68
N VAL A 681 26.66 -12.78 -25.07
CA VAL A 681 27.26 -13.03 -26.41
C VAL A 681 26.17 -13.60 -27.32
N PRO A 682 25.73 -12.85 -28.36
CA PRO A 682 24.67 -13.33 -29.25
C PRO A 682 24.96 -14.72 -29.83
N GLY A 683 23.96 -15.60 -29.78
CA GLY A 683 24.04 -16.99 -30.26
C GLY A 683 24.78 -17.97 -29.34
N ARG A 684 25.44 -17.52 -28.30
CA ARG A 684 26.06 -18.41 -27.29
C ARG A 684 24.99 -18.94 -26.33
N ARG A 685 25.12 -20.18 -25.88
CA ARG A 685 24.33 -20.71 -24.78
C ARG A 685 24.81 -20.09 -23.47
N GLU A 686 23.91 -19.41 -22.79
CA GLU A 686 24.13 -18.71 -21.52
C GLU A 686 23.29 -19.36 -20.42
N SER A 687 23.65 -19.09 -19.18
CA SER A 687 22.83 -19.44 -18.02
C SER A 687 22.82 -18.30 -17.00
N LEU A 688 21.69 -18.11 -16.33
CA LEU A 688 21.49 -17.10 -15.29
C LEU A 688 20.86 -17.76 -14.06
N ASP A 689 21.45 -17.52 -12.89
CA ASP A 689 20.82 -17.82 -11.61
C ASP A 689 20.22 -16.54 -11.04
N PHE A 690 19.00 -16.63 -10.57
CA PHE A 690 18.34 -15.48 -9.94
C PHE A 690 17.58 -15.88 -8.67
N ARG A 691 17.30 -14.90 -7.82
CA ARG A 691 16.46 -15.04 -6.65
C ARG A 691 15.51 -13.85 -6.60
N SER A 692 14.23 -14.14 -6.33
CA SER A 692 13.20 -13.10 -6.21
C SER A 692 13.56 -12.08 -5.12
N SER A 693 13.30 -10.82 -5.39
CA SER A 693 13.32 -9.73 -4.41
C SER A 693 12.04 -9.64 -3.58
N ARG A 694 11.00 -10.42 -3.93
CA ARG A 694 9.65 -10.33 -3.37
C ARG A 694 9.26 -11.59 -2.65
N LEU A 695 8.81 -11.45 -1.40
CA LEU A 695 8.26 -12.55 -0.62
C LEU A 695 6.86 -12.92 -1.11
N MET A 696 6.57 -14.20 -1.04
CA MET A 696 5.22 -14.74 -1.15
C MET A 696 4.90 -15.60 0.06
N SER A 697 3.61 -15.70 0.41
CA SER A 697 3.13 -16.64 1.40
C SER A 697 1.67 -16.97 1.12
N ARG A 698 1.42 -18.24 0.75
CA ARG A 698 0.11 -18.71 0.32
C ARG A 698 -0.10 -20.17 0.62
N GLN A 699 -1.28 -20.51 1.13
CA GLN A 699 -1.78 -21.88 1.19
C GLN A 699 -2.53 -22.19 -0.11
N LEU A 700 -1.86 -22.86 -1.05
CA LEU A 700 -2.47 -23.34 -2.28
C LEU A 700 -3.43 -24.49 -1.97
N GLN A 701 -4.56 -24.58 -2.68
CA GLN A 701 -5.56 -25.62 -2.47
C GLN A 701 -5.14 -26.94 -3.11
N ALA A 702 -5.67 -28.07 -2.62
CA ALA A 702 -5.60 -29.33 -3.34
C ALA A 702 -6.32 -29.20 -4.69
N GLY A 703 -5.71 -29.69 -5.77
CA GLY A 703 -6.21 -29.52 -7.12
C GLY A 703 -5.80 -28.22 -7.82
N SER A 704 -5.25 -27.24 -7.11
CA SER A 704 -4.64 -26.06 -7.73
C SER A 704 -3.43 -26.45 -8.57
N ARG A 705 -3.10 -25.59 -9.56
CA ARG A 705 -1.90 -25.72 -10.38
C ARG A 705 -1.00 -24.50 -10.16
N LEU A 706 0.29 -24.73 -10.23
CA LEU A 706 1.26 -23.62 -10.35
C LEU A 706 1.31 -23.15 -11.80
N VAL A 707 1.34 -21.84 -11.98
CA VAL A 707 1.52 -21.21 -13.28
C VAL A 707 2.73 -20.29 -13.19
N ALA A 708 3.65 -20.44 -14.13
CA ALA A 708 4.78 -19.53 -14.32
C ALA A 708 4.67 -18.89 -15.71
N VAL A 709 4.73 -17.56 -15.76
CA VAL A 709 4.84 -16.81 -17.00
C VAL A 709 6.27 -16.29 -17.10
N LEU A 710 6.96 -16.69 -18.18
CA LEU A 710 8.28 -16.19 -18.52
C LEU A 710 8.16 -15.28 -19.73
N SER A 711 8.23 -13.98 -19.53
CA SER A 711 7.97 -12.96 -20.55
C SER A 711 9.13 -11.98 -20.72
N ILE A 712 9.15 -11.30 -21.86
CA ILE A 712 10.06 -10.20 -22.17
C ILE A 712 9.35 -8.91 -21.82
N VAL A 713 10.05 -8.01 -21.14
CA VAL A 713 9.51 -6.70 -20.74
C VAL A 713 9.36 -5.82 -21.99
N LYS A 714 8.12 -5.64 -22.43
CA LYS A 714 7.74 -4.79 -23.53
C LYS A 714 6.32 -4.26 -23.27
N GLU A 715 6.25 -3.15 -22.58
CA GLU A 715 4.99 -2.54 -22.14
C GLU A 715 5.11 -1.01 -22.03
N PRO A 716 4.02 -0.24 -22.15
CA PRO A 716 4.06 1.22 -22.07
C PRO A 716 4.59 1.76 -20.72
N GLY A 717 4.45 1.00 -19.63
CA GLY A 717 4.82 1.41 -18.28
C GLY A 717 6.28 1.22 -17.90
N ARG A 718 7.15 0.76 -18.82
CA ARG A 718 8.58 0.48 -18.52
C ARG A 718 9.47 0.83 -19.69
N GLU A 719 10.75 1.12 -19.43
CA GLU A 719 11.75 1.21 -20.50
C GLU A 719 11.83 -0.12 -21.28
N ILE A 720 12.21 -0.04 -22.56
CA ILE A 720 12.32 -1.20 -23.44
C ILE A 720 13.79 -1.39 -23.83
N ASN A 721 14.32 -2.57 -23.55
CA ASN A 721 15.67 -2.98 -23.91
C ASN A 721 15.67 -3.62 -25.32
N TYR A 722 16.18 -2.93 -26.31
CA TYR A 722 16.27 -3.43 -27.70
C TYR A 722 17.46 -4.35 -27.94
N GLY A 723 18.32 -4.51 -26.93
CA GLY A 723 19.38 -5.52 -26.88
C GLY A 723 20.62 -5.22 -27.69
N THR A 724 20.90 -3.95 -27.99
CA THR A 724 22.09 -3.57 -28.77
C THR A 724 23.36 -3.60 -27.96
N GLY A 725 23.27 -3.48 -26.62
CA GLY A 725 24.38 -3.28 -25.71
C GLY A 725 24.76 -1.82 -25.47
N LYS A 726 24.06 -0.85 -26.08
CA LYS A 726 24.11 0.57 -25.72
C LYS A 726 23.43 0.79 -24.35
N GLU A 727 23.46 2.02 -23.84
CA GLU A 727 22.61 2.38 -22.71
C GLU A 727 21.14 2.28 -23.15
N VAL A 728 20.33 1.52 -22.38
CA VAL A 728 18.95 1.19 -22.75
C VAL A 728 18.09 2.43 -22.92
N ILE A 729 18.31 3.44 -22.09
CA ILE A 729 17.58 4.72 -22.17
C ILE A 729 17.80 5.46 -23.49
N ASP A 730 18.85 5.11 -24.27
CA ASP A 730 19.21 5.68 -25.57
C ASP A 730 18.77 4.83 -26.75
N GLU A 731 18.28 3.61 -26.50
CA GLU A 731 17.79 2.71 -27.53
C GLU A 731 16.38 3.11 -28.00
N SER A 732 16.05 2.79 -29.24
CA SER A 732 14.75 3.10 -29.88
C SER A 732 14.33 1.98 -30.81
N THR A 733 13.14 2.09 -31.42
CA THR A 733 12.68 1.15 -32.44
C THR A 733 13.62 1.05 -33.66
N SER A 734 14.42 2.09 -33.96
CA SER A 734 15.43 2.03 -35.02
C SER A 734 16.56 1.06 -34.71
N ASP A 735 16.76 0.71 -33.46
CA ASP A 735 17.76 -0.28 -33.00
C ASP A 735 17.21 -1.73 -33.07
N ALA A 736 15.89 -1.91 -33.19
CA ALA A 736 15.23 -3.22 -33.29
C ALA A 736 15.17 -3.74 -34.74
N THR A 737 16.33 -3.83 -35.40
CA THR A 737 16.44 -4.25 -36.80
C THR A 737 15.95 -5.68 -37.06
N THR A 738 15.93 -6.52 -36.05
CA THR A 738 15.41 -7.89 -36.06
C THR A 738 14.69 -8.15 -34.74
N PRO A 739 13.63 -9.00 -34.74
CA PRO A 739 13.00 -9.45 -33.50
C PRO A 739 14.01 -10.06 -32.53
N LEU A 740 13.75 -9.93 -31.25
CA LEU A 740 14.45 -10.70 -30.23
C LEU A 740 14.04 -12.17 -30.35
N GLN A 741 15.02 -13.03 -30.57
CA GLN A 741 14.82 -14.48 -30.66
C GLN A 741 15.55 -15.14 -29.50
N ILE A 742 14.81 -15.88 -28.69
CA ILE A 742 15.34 -16.65 -27.58
C ILE A 742 14.97 -18.11 -27.76
N THR A 743 15.88 -19.00 -27.42
CA THR A 743 15.56 -20.41 -27.22
C THR A 743 15.86 -20.75 -25.77
N TRP A 744 14.80 -21.05 -25.01
CA TRP A 744 14.92 -21.54 -23.64
C TRP A 744 15.15 -23.05 -23.65
N PHE A 745 16.00 -23.55 -22.75
CA PHE A 745 16.33 -24.97 -22.67
C PHE A 745 15.66 -25.64 -21.46
N GLY A 746 15.30 -26.89 -21.60
CA GLY A 746 14.63 -27.70 -20.57
C GLY A 746 15.49 -28.08 -19.37
N GLY A 747 16.74 -27.61 -19.30
CA GLY A 747 17.56 -27.53 -18.09
C GLY A 747 17.16 -26.37 -17.17
N SER A 748 16.42 -25.38 -17.69
CA SER A 748 15.92 -24.25 -16.90
C SER A 748 14.91 -24.72 -15.85
N TYR A 749 14.98 -24.15 -14.63
CA TYR A 749 14.08 -24.54 -13.56
C TYR A 749 13.76 -23.37 -12.62
N LEU A 750 12.69 -23.55 -11.85
CA LEU A 750 12.29 -22.70 -10.74
C LEU A 750 12.33 -23.52 -9.45
N ASP A 751 12.93 -22.97 -8.41
CA ASP A 751 12.91 -23.52 -7.05
C ASP A 751 11.92 -22.73 -6.21
N LEU A 752 10.82 -23.37 -5.82
CA LEU A 752 9.73 -22.76 -5.07
C LEU A 752 9.82 -23.15 -3.60
N PRO A 753 9.70 -22.17 -2.68
CA PRO A 753 9.82 -22.41 -1.24
C PRO A 753 8.54 -23.08 -0.73
N VAL A 754 8.64 -24.34 -0.29
CA VAL A 754 7.51 -25.14 0.22
C VAL A 754 7.69 -25.38 1.71
N HIS A 755 6.60 -25.27 2.45
CA HIS A 755 6.51 -25.63 3.86
C HIS A 755 5.65 -26.90 4.00
N ARG A 756 6.27 -28.03 4.41
CA ARG A 756 5.60 -29.32 4.64
C ARG A 756 5.37 -29.61 6.11
#